data_ef7b1b5610ff0d2b7719cab063c46d98
#
_entry.id   ef7b1b5610ff0d2b7719cab063c46d98
#
_cell.length_a   1.000
_cell.length_b   1.000
_cell.length_c   1.000
_cell.angle_alpha   90.00
_cell.angle_beta   90.00
_cell.angle_gamma   90.00
#
_symmetry.space_group_name_H-M   'P 1'
#
loop_
_entity.id
_entity.type
_entity.pdbx_description
1 polymer ?
#
loop_
_entity_poly.entity_id
_entity_poly.type
_entity_poly.pdbx_seq_one_letter_code
_entity_poly.pdbx_strand_id
1 'polypeptide(L)'
;MRDYKKAVLGMTLALSMVVTGSSLDGITASAAAKSSKKATVKLSSGKLILKAGAKKTLKLKKKNVKKIKSMKWTSSKKSVAAVSKKGKITAKKAGKAVIRCKVKYIAKASKKAKTKTLKCRVVVKKNTKATPVVTKAPQKTPVVTPTTVPTAAPTTVPTAAPTLSPTSTPVPTLAPTETPDDPAVTPAQTYATSYKGMTANNPLLANSFASDPTAIEYNGRVYVYMSNDTQEHYGQGDDGENGFGYITSMHVISSADMVNWTDHGTFSLAGGKADGLESYSNCCWAPCATYKKVNGKDKFFIYYTNGGYQINVASADSPTGPFYDERKSSLLGPWTDNESTGDALDPAVFTDDDGSSYLVWGGDCGRPEGSKKYPRIRKLADNMISFDGEEKAIEAPYFFEDSGINKVGDKYVYSYCTDWDTRTGQYKDLDICSIAYMVADSPMGPYKYVGEVLPNCGTVFKKADGSDDLANNHHSIVQFKGEYYMFYHTTVLRTSMGIHFAGRSTHVNKLNVKADGTFDIVQQNLDGVPQLADFDPYQTVSGLTSSNNAGMGAIETNVIYHKNGKVNYVNSIDGAKMHTIKDRAKYKYSWLSIKGADLGDNGPKTFQAKLKGYGLGSVNLKVCADALDGTEIVNTTVNFDKYGDAKIEVPAAAVQGKHDLYIEFDGSVLDFESWQFAK
;
A
#
# COMPACT_ATOMS: atom_id res chain seq x y z
N MET A 1 -16.96 -9.00 -13.26
CA MET A 1 -17.53 -7.91 -14.08
C MET A 1 -18.81 -7.28 -13.52
N ARG A 2 -19.89 -8.02 -13.25
CA ARG A 2 -21.14 -7.43 -12.67
C ARG A 2 -20.98 -6.86 -11.26
N ASP A 3 -20.10 -7.42 -10.45
CA ASP A 3 -19.96 -7.03 -9.04
C ASP A 3 -19.01 -5.86 -8.83
N TYR A 4 -18.02 -5.64 -9.72
CA TYR A 4 -17.15 -4.47 -9.72
C TYR A 4 -17.92 -3.19 -10.10
N LYS A 5 -18.77 -3.24 -11.13
CA LYS A 5 -19.67 -2.12 -11.47
C LYS A 5 -20.64 -1.75 -10.34
N LYS A 6 -21.01 -2.72 -9.49
CA LYS A 6 -21.87 -2.46 -8.31
C LYS A 6 -21.12 -1.78 -7.15
N ALA A 7 -19.83 -2.06 -6.97
CA ALA A 7 -19.03 -1.42 -5.93
C ALA A 7 -18.82 0.08 -6.24
N VAL A 8 -18.51 0.42 -7.48
CA VAL A 8 -18.36 1.81 -7.94
C VAL A 8 -19.69 2.55 -7.91
N LEU A 9 -20.81 1.92 -8.33
CA LEU A 9 -22.14 2.53 -8.31
C LEU A 9 -22.65 2.77 -6.87
N GLY A 10 -22.21 1.97 -5.89
CA GLY A 10 -22.55 2.15 -4.48
C GLY A 10 -21.93 3.40 -3.86
N MET A 11 -20.79 3.85 -4.35
CA MET A 11 -20.12 5.08 -3.89
C MET A 11 -20.80 6.34 -4.45
N THR A 12 -21.22 6.32 -5.70
CA THR A 12 -21.85 7.46 -6.37
C THR A 12 -23.21 7.82 -5.75
N LEU A 13 -23.99 6.82 -5.29
CA LEU A 13 -25.29 7.09 -4.67
C LEU A 13 -25.22 7.66 -3.24
N ALA A 14 -24.09 7.55 -2.56
CA ALA A 14 -23.92 8.10 -1.20
C ALA A 14 -23.58 9.60 -1.20
N LEU A 15 -23.06 10.14 -2.30
CA LEU A 15 -22.61 11.54 -2.40
C LEU A 15 -23.64 12.47 -3.07
N SER A 16 -24.54 11.96 -3.91
CA SER A 16 -25.48 12.76 -4.69
C SER A 16 -26.70 13.33 -3.93
N MET A 17 -26.73 13.22 -2.58
CA MET A 17 -27.84 13.76 -1.78
C MET A 17 -27.54 15.06 -1.01
N VAL A 18 -26.56 15.84 -1.37
CA VAL A 18 -26.21 17.08 -0.60
C VAL A 18 -26.19 18.37 -1.42
N VAL A 19 -26.49 18.38 -2.70
CA VAL A 19 -26.59 19.67 -3.43
C VAL A 19 -27.85 19.73 -4.27
N THR A 20 -28.91 20.33 -3.74
CA THR A 20 -29.94 21.03 -4.53
C THR A 20 -30.49 22.20 -3.74
N GLY A 21 -30.44 23.37 -4.36
CA GLY A 21 -31.22 24.56 -4.08
C GLY A 21 -30.44 25.66 -3.33
N SER A 22 -30.35 26.85 -3.78
CA SER A 22 -31.15 27.63 -4.72
C SER A 22 -30.66 29.07 -4.85
N SER A 23 -31.16 29.70 -5.83
CA SER A 23 -31.15 31.10 -6.28
C SER A 23 -31.10 32.23 -5.23
N LEU A 24 -30.48 33.32 -5.72
CA LEU A 24 -30.42 34.66 -5.14
C LEU A 24 -31.81 35.30 -5.00
N ASP A 25 -31.98 36.03 -3.92
CA ASP A 25 -32.38 37.45 -3.96
C ASP A 25 -32.12 38.10 -2.59
N GLY A 26 -31.69 39.36 -2.64
CA GLY A 26 -31.18 40.12 -1.52
C GLY A 26 -32.23 40.55 -0.49
N ILE A 27 -31.75 40.90 0.66
CA ILE A 27 -32.07 42.10 1.45
C ILE A 27 -31.39 41.95 2.85
N THR A 28 -30.75 43.02 3.25
CA THR A 28 -30.11 43.25 4.56
C THR A 28 -31.04 43.07 5.74
N ALA A 29 -30.63 42.27 6.74
CA ALA A 29 -30.93 42.54 8.16
C ALA A 29 -30.06 41.65 9.07
N SER A 30 -29.28 42.28 9.92
CA SER A 30 -28.54 41.69 11.02
C SER A 30 -29.47 40.96 11.98
N ALA A 31 -29.29 39.64 12.13
CA ALA A 31 -29.78 38.89 13.28
C ALA A 31 -28.84 37.71 13.54
N ALA A 32 -28.25 37.66 14.72
CA ALA A 32 -27.35 36.60 15.18
C ALA A 32 -27.99 35.21 15.05
N ALA A 33 -27.55 34.41 14.06
CA ALA A 33 -28.03 33.07 13.88
C ALA A 33 -27.48 32.14 14.97
N LYS A 34 -28.34 31.70 15.89
CA LYS A 34 -28.06 30.61 16.83
C LYS A 34 -27.73 29.34 16.07
N SER A 35 -26.49 28.92 16.12
CA SER A 35 -26.01 27.62 15.56
C SER A 35 -26.92 26.47 16.02
N SER A 36 -27.73 25.91 15.12
CA SER A 36 -28.60 24.77 15.41
C SER A 36 -27.78 23.49 15.49
N LYS A 37 -27.49 23.02 16.69
CA LYS A 37 -26.72 21.79 16.95
C LYS A 37 -27.36 20.58 16.28
N LYS A 38 -26.66 19.96 15.30
CA LYS A 38 -27.09 18.82 14.48
C LYS A 38 -27.59 17.62 15.32
N ALA A 39 -28.74 17.04 14.96
CA ALA A 39 -29.25 15.86 15.66
C ALA A 39 -28.55 14.57 15.21
N THR A 40 -28.10 13.77 16.15
CA THR A 40 -27.41 12.51 15.88
C THR A 40 -28.05 11.31 16.60
N VAL A 41 -28.03 10.15 15.94
CA VAL A 41 -28.40 8.84 16.51
C VAL A 41 -27.29 7.86 16.17
N LYS A 42 -26.80 7.10 17.20
CA LYS A 42 -25.76 6.08 17.07
C LYS A 42 -26.14 4.85 17.91
N LEU A 43 -25.64 3.66 17.58
CA LEU A 43 -25.71 2.51 18.48
C LEU A 43 -24.66 2.60 19.59
N SER A 44 -24.89 1.92 20.71
CA SER A 44 -23.94 1.83 21.82
C SER A 44 -22.65 1.09 21.43
N SER A 45 -22.68 0.27 20.37
CA SER A 45 -21.52 -0.39 19.79
C SER A 45 -21.73 -0.65 18.29
N GLY A 46 -20.70 -0.46 17.47
CA GLY A 46 -20.67 -0.85 16.06
C GLY A 46 -20.21 -2.28 15.81
N LYS A 47 -19.48 -2.89 16.78
CA LYS A 47 -18.97 -4.27 16.71
C LYS A 47 -19.17 -4.96 18.07
N LEU A 48 -19.54 -6.25 18.07
CA LEU A 48 -19.67 -7.10 19.24
C LEU A 48 -19.05 -8.46 18.96
N ILE A 49 -18.24 -8.95 19.87
CA ILE A 49 -17.73 -10.32 19.90
C ILE A 49 -18.40 -11.03 21.08
N LEU A 50 -19.10 -12.13 20.81
CA LEU A 50 -19.89 -12.86 21.79
C LEU A 50 -19.57 -14.36 21.72
N LYS A 51 -19.54 -15.05 22.86
CA LYS A 51 -19.55 -16.54 22.89
C LYS A 51 -20.95 -17.04 22.51
N ALA A 52 -21.07 -18.24 21.93
CA ALA A 52 -22.37 -18.84 21.66
C ALA A 52 -23.18 -18.95 22.97
N GLY A 53 -24.47 -18.65 22.93
CA GLY A 53 -25.36 -18.56 24.13
C GLY A 53 -25.38 -17.17 24.78
N ALA A 54 -24.37 -16.33 24.56
CA ALA A 54 -24.29 -15.01 25.18
C ALA A 54 -25.41 -14.08 24.70
N LYS A 55 -25.83 -13.18 25.58
CA LYS A 55 -26.87 -12.18 25.31
C LYS A 55 -26.29 -10.77 25.57
N LYS A 56 -26.50 -9.80 24.66
CA LYS A 56 -26.07 -8.41 24.82
C LYS A 56 -27.12 -7.46 24.24
N THR A 57 -27.39 -6.36 24.92
CA THR A 57 -28.37 -5.37 24.42
C THR A 57 -27.68 -4.18 23.79
N LEU A 58 -27.99 -3.85 22.55
CA LEU A 58 -27.59 -2.62 21.89
C LEU A 58 -28.55 -1.49 22.28
N LYS A 59 -28.01 -0.40 22.83
CA LYS A 59 -28.78 0.81 23.17
C LYS A 59 -28.60 1.86 22.06
N LEU A 60 -29.62 2.69 21.84
CA LEU A 60 -29.54 3.85 20.95
C LEU A 60 -29.04 5.08 21.76
N LYS A 61 -27.89 5.62 21.40
CA LYS A 61 -27.39 6.92 21.88
C LYS A 61 -27.98 8.03 20.99
N LYS A 62 -28.49 9.10 21.57
CA LYS A 62 -29.15 10.20 20.86
C LYS A 62 -28.67 11.55 21.40
N LYS A 63 -28.39 12.52 20.49
CA LYS A 63 -28.07 13.92 20.83
C LYS A 63 -28.91 14.84 19.95
N ASN A 64 -29.49 15.89 20.51
CA ASN A 64 -30.37 16.87 19.83
C ASN A 64 -31.60 16.23 19.12
N VAL A 65 -32.09 15.09 19.61
CA VAL A 65 -33.29 14.41 19.12
C VAL A 65 -34.47 14.73 20.03
N LYS A 66 -35.58 15.22 19.46
CA LYS A 66 -36.84 15.52 20.18
C LYS A 66 -37.62 14.25 20.50
N LYS A 67 -37.78 13.37 19.51
CA LYS A 67 -38.60 12.13 19.65
C LYS A 67 -38.13 11.04 18.70
N ILE A 68 -38.09 9.79 19.18
CA ILE A 68 -37.98 8.58 18.35
C ILE A 68 -39.39 8.14 17.99
N LYS A 69 -39.73 8.09 16.70
CA LYS A 69 -41.06 7.65 16.22
C LYS A 69 -41.17 6.13 16.09
N SER A 70 -40.08 5.49 15.62
CA SER A 70 -40.04 4.02 15.52
C SER A 70 -38.63 3.48 15.47
N MET A 71 -38.44 2.24 15.87
CA MET A 71 -37.20 1.46 15.73
C MET A 71 -37.57 0.05 15.23
N LYS A 72 -36.92 -0.40 14.14
CA LYS A 72 -37.06 -1.76 13.61
C LYS A 72 -35.68 -2.41 13.58
N TRP A 73 -35.55 -3.54 14.31
CA TRP A 73 -34.32 -4.30 14.40
C TRP A 73 -34.38 -5.53 13.49
N THR A 74 -33.28 -5.82 12.79
CA THR A 74 -33.14 -6.99 11.92
C THR A 74 -31.74 -7.58 12.05
N SER A 75 -31.60 -8.87 11.77
CA SER A 75 -30.33 -9.58 11.68
C SER A 75 -30.17 -10.16 10.28
N SER A 76 -28.95 -10.05 9.73
CA SER A 76 -28.60 -10.65 8.43
C SER A 76 -28.55 -12.18 8.45
N LYS A 77 -28.20 -12.77 9.63
CA LYS A 77 -28.19 -14.23 9.85
C LYS A 77 -28.76 -14.55 11.24
N LYS A 78 -30.06 -14.82 11.31
CA LYS A 78 -30.75 -15.14 12.58
C LYS A 78 -30.28 -16.43 13.24
N SER A 79 -29.70 -17.36 12.46
CA SER A 79 -29.08 -18.60 12.96
C SER A 79 -27.77 -18.34 13.72
N VAL A 80 -27.03 -17.29 13.37
CA VAL A 80 -25.80 -16.88 14.05
C VAL A 80 -26.12 -15.95 15.22
N ALA A 81 -26.85 -14.87 14.99
CA ALA A 81 -27.24 -13.92 16.03
C ALA A 81 -28.64 -13.40 15.77
N ALA A 82 -29.57 -13.62 16.71
CA ALA A 82 -30.93 -13.07 16.67
C ALA A 82 -30.98 -11.74 17.43
N VAL A 83 -31.89 -10.86 17.04
CA VAL A 83 -32.14 -9.59 17.75
C VAL A 83 -33.63 -9.41 18.03
N SER A 84 -33.96 -8.98 19.24
CA SER A 84 -35.35 -8.69 19.66
C SER A 84 -35.78 -7.28 19.26
N LYS A 85 -37.08 -6.99 19.32
CA LYS A 85 -37.67 -5.64 19.12
C LYS A 85 -37.07 -4.58 20.05
N LYS A 86 -36.50 -4.98 21.21
CA LYS A 86 -35.83 -4.10 22.20
C LYS A 86 -34.31 -4.01 22.02
N GLY A 87 -33.74 -4.55 20.93
CA GLY A 87 -32.30 -4.52 20.62
C GLY A 87 -31.45 -5.52 21.41
N LYS A 88 -32.06 -6.52 22.09
CA LYS A 88 -31.36 -7.61 22.78
C LYS A 88 -30.90 -8.63 21.74
N ILE A 89 -29.60 -8.79 21.60
CA ILE A 89 -28.95 -9.79 20.74
C ILE A 89 -28.77 -11.07 21.51
N THR A 90 -29.07 -12.20 20.88
CA THR A 90 -28.75 -13.55 21.37
C THR A 90 -27.83 -14.21 20.34
N ALA A 91 -26.61 -14.50 20.75
CA ALA A 91 -25.61 -15.25 19.98
C ALA A 91 -26.01 -16.74 19.99
N LYS A 92 -26.23 -17.34 18.80
CA LYS A 92 -26.74 -18.72 18.71
C LYS A 92 -25.68 -19.72 18.27
N LYS A 93 -25.07 -19.50 17.09
CA LYS A 93 -24.07 -20.39 16.47
C LYS A 93 -22.84 -19.55 16.08
N ALA A 94 -21.67 -20.17 16.13
CA ALA A 94 -20.44 -19.51 15.67
C ALA A 94 -20.61 -18.97 14.23
N GLY A 95 -20.04 -17.79 13.97
CA GLY A 95 -20.14 -17.12 12.69
C GLY A 95 -20.31 -15.59 12.81
N LYS A 96 -20.47 -14.93 11.66
CA LYS A 96 -20.63 -13.47 11.57
C LYS A 96 -22.09 -13.11 11.22
N ALA A 97 -22.65 -12.05 11.81
CA ALA A 97 -23.97 -11.49 11.49
C ALA A 97 -23.97 -9.97 11.64
N VAL A 98 -24.78 -9.26 10.86
CA VAL A 98 -24.97 -7.80 10.96
C VAL A 98 -26.36 -7.52 11.55
N ILE A 99 -26.40 -6.84 12.67
CA ILE A 99 -27.62 -6.33 13.28
C ILE A 99 -27.87 -4.91 12.75
N ARG A 100 -29.05 -4.68 12.18
CA ARG A 100 -29.48 -3.37 11.66
C ARG A 100 -30.61 -2.81 12.51
N CYS A 101 -30.54 -1.50 12.79
CA CYS A 101 -31.62 -0.76 13.44
C CYS A 101 -32.05 0.40 12.52
N LYS A 102 -33.23 0.26 11.89
CA LYS A 102 -33.85 1.38 11.16
C LYS A 102 -34.63 2.24 12.14
N VAL A 103 -34.14 3.46 12.41
CA VAL A 103 -34.72 4.40 13.39
C VAL A 103 -35.33 5.59 12.66
N LYS A 104 -36.60 5.92 12.98
CA LYS A 104 -37.29 7.13 12.53
C LYS A 104 -37.38 8.10 13.71
N TYR A 105 -36.87 9.33 13.56
CA TYR A 105 -36.75 10.30 14.65
C TYR A 105 -37.02 11.73 14.19
N ILE A 106 -37.35 12.61 15.15
CA ILE A 106 -37.52 14.06 14.93
C ILE A 106 -36.39 14.77 15.68
N ALA A 107 -35.65 15.64 15.00
CA ALA A 107 -34.62 16.48 15.60
C ALA A 107 -35.26 17.62 16.44
N LYS A 108 -34.55 18.15 17.47
CA LYS A 108 -35.04 19.24 18.27
C LYS A 108 -35.37 20.52 17.44
N ALA A 109 -34.54 20.78 16.41
CA ALA A 109 -34.67 21.93 15.51
C ALA A 109 -35.55 21.65 14.27
N SER A 110 -36.39 20.60 14.26
CA SER A 110 -37.17 20.23 13.06
C SER A 110 -38.51 19.64 13.45
N LYS A 111 -39.56 19.95 12.65
CA LYS A 111 -40.86 19.28 12.72
C LYS A 111 -40.93 18.02 11.84
N LYS A 112 -40.01 17.89 10.83
CA LYS A 112 -39.98 16.75 9.90
C LYS A 112 -39.26 15.56 10.49
N ALA A 113 -39.78 14.34 10.28
CA ALA A 113 -39.14 13.11 10.72
C ALA A 113 -38.05 12.66 9.73
N LYS A 114 -36.90 12.27 10.25
CA LYS A 114 -35.77 11.68 9.49
C LYS A 114 -35.66 10.19 9.80
N THR A 115 -35.21 9.40 8.83
CA THR A 115 -34.96 7.97 9.01
C THR A 115 -33.47 7.70 8.83
N LYS A 116 -32.89 6.87 9.72
CA LYS A 116 -31.49 6.42 9.63
C LYS A 116 -31.39 4.93 9.92
N THR A 117 -30.60 4.20 9.15
CA THR A 117 -30.27 2.80 9.43
C THR A 117 -28.88 2.71 10.07
N LEU A 118 -28.82 2.13 11.25
CA LEU A 118 -27.59 1.92 12.01
C LEU A 118 -27.22 0.44 11.97
N LYS A 119 -25.93 0.12 11.91
CA LYS A 119 -25.40 -1.25 11.79
C LYS A 119 -24.52 -1.58 12.99
N CYS A 120 -24.55 -2.84 13.45
CA CYS A 120 -23.60 -3.42 14.39
C CYS A 120 -23.17 -4.79 13.88
N ARG A 121 -21.88 -5.01 13.69
CA ARG A 121 -21.30 -6.32 13.33
C ARG A 121 -21.22 -7.20 14.57
N VAL A 122 -21.67 -8.45 14.47
CA VAL A 122 -21.64 -9.41 15.58
C VAL A 122 -20.88 -10.64 15.13
N VAL A 123 -19.79 -10.95 15.84
CA VAL A 123 -19.01 -12.19 15.69
C VAL A 123 -19.34 -13.09 16.86
N VAL A 124 -19.77 -14.31 16.60
CA VAL A 124 -20.04 -15.32 17.61
C VAL A 124 -18.94 -16.37 17.54
N LYS A 125 -18.18 -16.54 18.66
CA LYS A 125 -17.14 -17.57 18.80
C LYS A 125 -17.76 -18.87 19.35
N LYS A 126 -17.18 -20.06 19.00
CA LYS A 126 -17.55 -21.35 19.61
C LYS A 126 -17.27 -21.32 21.13
N ASN A 127 -18.05 -22.04 21.92
CA ASN A 127 -17.71 -22.30 23.33
C ASN A 127 -16.70 -23.45 23.34
N THR A 128 -15.45 -23.18 23.64
CA THR A 128 -14.50 -24.22 24.07
C THR A 128 -14.82 -24.60 25.53
N LYS A 129 -15.44 -25.73 25.74
CA LYS A 129 -15.46 -26.39 27.09
C LYS A 129 -14.08 -27.02 27.28
N ALA A 130 -13.43 -26.70 28.37
CA ALA A 130 -12.30 -27.48 28.86
C ALA A 130 -12.82 -28.89 29.24
N THR A 131 -12.29 -29.92 28.59
CA THR A 131 -12.54 -31.32 28.96
C THR A 131 -11.49 -31.72 30.02
N PRO A 132 -11.87 -32.41 31.12
CA PRO A 132 -10.90 -32.87 32.10
C PRO A 132 -10.02 -33.97 31.47
N VAL A 133 -8.74 -33.92 31.74
CA VAL A 133 -7.75 -34.92 31.35
C VAL A 133 -7.97 -36.16 32.21
N VAL A 134 -8.35 -37.27 31.60
CA VAL A 134 -8.30 -38.59 32.21
C VAL A 134 -7.03 -39.27 31.69
N THR A 135 -6.09 -39.50 32.61
CA THR A 135 -4.88 -40.29 32.39
C THR A 135 -5.24 -41.76 32.28
N LYS A 136 -4.87 -42.43 31.18
CA LYS A 136 -4.85 -43.90 31.06
C LYS A 136 -3.43 -44.37 30.77
N ALA A 137 -3.03 -45.41 31.49
CA ALA A 137 -1.72 -46.04 31.45
C ALA A 137 -1.44 -46.82 30.14
N PRO A 138 -0.18 -47.15 29.84
CA PRO A 138 0.26 -47.62 28.51
C PRO A 138 -0.02 -49.11 28.27
N GLN A 139 -0.47 -49.43 27.08
CA GLN A 139 -0.62 -50.81 26.63
C GLN A 139 0.42 -51.13 25.51
N LYS A 140 1.01 -52.32 25.65
CA LYS A 140 2.15 -52.79 24.83
C LYS A 140 1.78 -53.09 23.39
N THR A 141 2.72 -52.80 22.49
CA THR A 141 2.76 -53.11 21.04
C THR A 141 3.14 -54.57 20.75
N PRO A 142 2.61 -55.22 19.71
CA PRO A 142 3.26 -56.39 19.13
C PRO A 142 4.14 -56.00 17.91
N VAL A 143 5.28 -56.64 17.86
CA VAL A 143 6.31 -56.59 16.84
C VAL A 143 5.84 -57.35 15.59
N VAL A 144 6.06 -56.86 14.37
CA VAL A 144 5.94 -57.62 13.13
C VAL A 144 7.25 -57.45 12.33
N THR A 145 7.78 -58.58 11.95
CA THR A 145 9.07 -58.81 11.27
C THR A 145 8.98 -58.51 9.75
N PRO A 146 10.06 -58.12 9.08
CA PRO A 146 10.05 -57.77 7.63
C PRO A 146 10.24 -58.97 6.73
N THR A 147 9.58 -58.95 5.56
CA THR A 147 9.78 -59.97 4.48
C THR A 147 10.46 -59.33 3.30
N THR A 148 11.40 -60.05 2.76
CA THR A 148 12.41 -59.74 1.75
C THR A 148 11.89 -59.68 0.31
N VAL A 149 12.63 -58.89 -0.47
CA VAL A 149 12.72 -58.60 -1.93
C VAL A 149 12.81 -59.86 -2.84
N PRO A 150 12.52 -59.78 -4.16
CA PRO A 150 13.63 -59.94 -5.08
C PRO A 150 13.77 -58.91 -6.21
N THR A 151 15.02 -58.69 -6.53
CA THR A 151 15.65 -57.91 -7.57
C THR A 151 15.49 -58.57 -8.97
N ALA A 152 15.32 -57.77 -10.02
CA ALA A 152 15.66 -58.19 -11.40
C ALA A 152 16.43 -57.08 -12.12
N ALA A 153 17.49 -57.48 -12.82
CA ALA A 153 18.54 -56.67 -13.41
C ALA A 153 18.28 -56.31 -14.91
N PRO A 154 19.17 -55.57 -15.58
CA PRO A 154 18.84 -54.56 -16.59
C PRO A 154 18.97 -55.02 -18.05
N THR A 155 18.37 -54.27 -18.99
CA THR A 155 18.62 -54.42 -20.42
C THR A 155 18.97 -53.11 -21.10
N THR A 156 19.94 -53.15 -21.98
CA THR A 156 20.73 -52.09 -22.62
C THR A 156 20.05 -51.42 -23.83
N VAL A 157 20.29 -50.12 -23.93
CA VAL A 157 20.46 -49.10 -24.99
C VAL A 157 20.28 -49.49 -26.48
N PRO A 158 19.77 -48.64 -27.42
CA PRO A 158 20.70 -47.69 -28.03
C PRO A 158 20.20 -46.25 -28.24
N THR A 159 21.19 -45.38 -28.35
CA THR A 159 21.34 -43.95 -28.56
C THR A 159 20.69 -43.41 -29.85
N ALA A 160 20.08 -42.23 -29.76
CA ALA A 160 19.98 -41.26 -30.85
C ALA A 160 20.15 -39.82 -30.27
N ALA A 161 20.91 -39.00 -30.99
CA ALA A 161 21.42 -37.70 -30.59
C ALA A 161 20.39 -36.54 -30.75
N PRO A 162 20.68 -35.34 -30.25
CA PRO A 162 19.69 -34.43 -29.72
C PRO A 162 19.23 -33.33 -30.68
N THR A 163 17.96 -32.97 -30.60
CA THR A 163 17.42 -31.75 -31.18
C THR A 163 17.12 -30.77 -30.04
N LEU A 164 17.75 -29.62 -30.07
CA LEU A 164 17.59 -28.56 -29.09
C LEU A 164 16.22 -27.88 -29.29
N SER A 165 15.37 -27.94 -28.30
CA SER A 165 14.25 -27.04 -28.11
C SER A 165 14.43 -26.27 -26.78
N PRO A 166 14.06 -24.99 -26.68
CA PRO A 166 14.35 -24.18 -25.50
C PRO A 166 13.52 -24.67 -24.31
N THR A 167 14.23 -24.98 -23.25
CA THR A 167 13.67 -25.41 -21.98
C THR A 167 13.08 -24.18 -21.27
N SER A 168 11.76 -24.13 -21.12
CA SER A 168 11.11 -23.25 -20.20
C SER A 168 11.47 -23.64 -18.77
N THR A 169 12.10 -22.74 -18.05
CA THR A 169 12.39 -22.88 -16.61
C THR A 169 11.08 -23.03 -15.85
N PRO A 170 10.92 -24.01 -14.96
CA PRO A 170 9.69 -24.12 -14.18
C PRO A 170 9.60 -22.97 -13.18
N VAL A 171 8.46 -22.29 -13.20
CA VAL A 171 8.03 -21.38 -12.14
C VAL A 171 8.05 -22.13 -10.80
N PRO A 172 8.62 -21.58 -9.73
CA PRO A 172 8.59 -22.22 -8.42
C PRO A 172 7.14 -22.39 -7.98
N THR A 173 6.70 -23.64 -7.88
CA THR A 173 5.41 -24.00 -7.30
C THR A 173 5.44 -23.62 -5.82
N LEU A 174 4.56 -22.72 -5.41
CA LEU A 174 4.29 -22.47 -4.01
C LEU A 174 3.87 -23.77 -3.33
N ALA A 175 4.45 -24.10 -2.20
CA ALA A 175 4.17 -25.31 -1.45
C ALA A 175 2.68 -25.40 -1.09
N PRO A 176 2.09 -26.62 -1.05
CA PRO A 176 0.69 -26.80 -0.72
C PRO A 176 0.39 -26.30 0.69
N THR A 177 -0.68 -25.57 0.82
CA THR A 177 -1.25 -25.12 2.11
C THR A 177 -1.66 -26.35 2.90
N GLU A 178 -1.00 -26.60 4.02
CA GLU A 178 -1.46 -27.61 4.97
C GLU A 178 -2.76 -27.12 5.63
N THR A 179 -3.76 -27.98 5.63
CA THR A 179 -5.02 -27.78 6.37
C THR A 179 -4.73 -27.77 7.87
N PRO A 180 -5.37 -26.92 8.69
CA PRO A 180 -5.12 -26.89 10.12
C PRO A 180 -5.86 -28.01 10.82
N ASP A 181 -5.18 -29.09 11.08
CA ASP A 181 -5.59 -30.11 12.06
C ASP A 181 -4.72 -29.98 13.33
N ASP A 182 -5.43 -29.80 14.44
CA ASP A 182 -5.04 -29.93 15.85
C ASP A 182 -3.89 -29.03 16.40
N PRO A 183 -4.04 -28.42 17.57
CA PRO A 183 -3.01 -27.58 18.16
C PRO A 183 -1.90 -28.46 18.80
N ALA A 184 -1.16 -29.17 17.98
CA ALA A 184 0.19 -29.56 18.34
C ALA A 184 1.00 -28.26 18.46
N VAL A 185 1.66 -28.09 19.61
CA VAL A 185 2.59 -26.97 19.84
C VAL A 185 3.61 -26.96 18.70
N THR A 186 3.39 -26.14 17.67
CA THR A 186 4.36 -25.94 16.61
C THR A 186 5.62 -25.41 17.28
N PRO A 187 6.80 -26.03 17.06
CA PRO A 187 8.05 -25.49 17.59
C PRO A 187 8.17 -24.03 17.20
N ALA A 188 8.54 -23.16 18.12
CA ALA A 188 8.73 -21.74 17.82
C ALA A 188 9.70 -21.60 16.63
N GLN A 189 9.27 -20.90 15.59
CA GLN A 189 10.11 -20.63 14.42
C GLN A 189 11.33 -19.82 14.88
N THR A 190 12.53 -20.22 14.47
CA THR A 190 13.77 -19.57 14.91
C THR A 190 13.83 -18.14 14.38
N TYR A 191 13.52 -17.94 13.09
CA TYR A 191 13.50 -16.63 12.43
C TYR A 191 12.08 -16.25 12.02
N ALA A 192 11.77 -14.96 12.05
CA ALA A 192 10.56 -14.44 11.46
C ALA A 192 10.57 -14.71 9.95
N THR A 193 9.42 -15.07 9.39
CA THR A 193 9.26 -15.33 7.95
C THR A 193 8.98 -14.03 7.22
N SER A 194 9.76 -13.74 6.16
CA SER A 194 9.44 -12.68 5.22
C SER A 194 8.37 -13.16 4.23
N TYR A 195 7.49 -12.25 3.86
CA TYR A 195 6.51 -12.49 2.78
C TYR A 195 7.08 -12.16 1.39
N LYS A 196 8.26 -11.58 1.33
CA LYS A 196 9.07 -11.40 0.13
C LYS A 196 10.10 -12.53 0.05
N GLY A 197 10.27 -13.15 -1.12
CA GLY A 197 11.29 -14.19 -1.31
C GLY A 197 12.69 -13.71 -0.92
N MET A 198 13.51 -14.59 -0.36
CA MET A 198 14.85 -14.23 0.16
C MET A 198 15.78 -13.67 -0.93
N THR A 199 15.69 -14.18 -2.14
CA THR A 199 16.47 -13.74 -3.31
C THR A 199 15.78 -12.65 -4.13
N ALA A 200 14.49 -12.42 -3.92
CA ALA A 200 13.68 -11.49 -4.68
C ALA A 200 14.03 -10.02 -4.38
N ASN A 201 14.02 -9.17 -5.42
CA ASN A 201 14.09 -7.72 -5.27
C ASN A 201 12.70 -7.07 -5.31
N ASN A 202 11.70 -7.77 -5.86
CA ASN A 202 10.28 -7.39 -5.83
C ASN A 202 9.48 -8.28 -4.86
N PRO A 203 8.42 -7.74 -4.21
CA PRO A 203 8.05 -6.33 -4.13
C PRO A 203 9.10 -5.50 -3.39
N LEU A 204 9.08 -4.16 -3.52
CA LEU A 204 10.07 -3.28 -2.90
C LEU A 204 10.01 -3.31 -1.37
N LEU A 205 8.81 -3.41 -0.81
CA LEU A 205 8.57 -3.55 0.64
C LEU A 205 8.10 -4.98 0.97
N ALA A 206 8.62 -5.55 2.04
CA ALA A 206 8.30 -6.90 2.49
C ALA A 206 7.15 -6.94 3.53
N ASN A 207 6.78 -5.80 4.12
CA ASN A 207 5.94 -5.71 5.32
C ASN A 207 4.83 -4.66 5.24
N SER A 208 4.67 -3.98 4.10
CA SER A 208 3.69 -2.90 3.92
C SER A 208 3.06 -2.96 2.54
N PHE A 209 1.76 -2.68 2.47
CA PHE A 209 1.06 -2.47 1.21
C PHE A 209 1.21 -1.01 0.79
N ALA A 210 1.74 -0.81 -0.40
CA ALA A 210 1.93 0.50 -1.00
C ALA A 210 1.75 0.39 -2.52
N SER A 211 0.96 1.27 -3.11
CA SER A 211 0.48 1.17 -4.49
C SER A 211 0.57 2.49 -5.25
N ASP A 212 0.18 2.46 -6.51
CA ASP A 212 0.12 3.64 -7.37
C ASP A 212 1.47 4.40 -7.34
N PRO A 213 2.60 3.73 -7.70
CA PRO A 213 3.92 4.30 -7.52
C PRO A 213 4.21 5.43 -8.50
N THR A 214 4.76 6.53 -7.99
CA THR A 214 5.45 7.53 -8.78
C THR A 214 6.90 7.65 -8.34
N ALA A 215 7.83 7.68 -9.28
CA ALA A 215 9.26 7.70 -9.00
C ALA A 215 9.93 8.95 -9.59
N ILE A 216 10.84 9.54 -8.82
CA ILE A 216 11.72 10.62 -9.28
C ILE A 216 13.17 10.27 -8.96
N GLU A 217 14.09 10.65 -9.84
CA GLU A 217 15.52 10.69 -9.53
C GLU A 217 15.84 12.05 -8.90
N TYR A 218 16.60 12.04 -7.81
CA TYR A 218 17.15 13.24 -7.20
C TYR A 218 18.45 12.93 -6.46
N ASN A 219 19.53 13.66 -6.81
CA ASN A 219 20.86 13.54 -6.21
C ASN A 219 21.38 12.09 -6.13
N GLY A 220 21.25 11.34 -7.24
CA GLY A 220 21.75 9.97 -7.36
C GLY A 220 20.94 8.92 -6.59
N ARG A 221 19.73 9.25 -6.20
CA ARG A 221 18.76 8.33 -5.58
C ARG A 221 17.42 8.38 -6.31
N VAL A 222 16.75 7.25 -6.35
CA VAL A 222 15.34 7.16 -6.75
C VAL A 222 14.48 7.26 -5.50
N TYR A 223 13.54 8.18 -5.50
CA TYR A 223 12.47 8.31 -4.48
C TYR A 223 11.17 7.82 -5.08
N VAL A 224 10.46 6.95 -4.37
CA VAL A 224 9.17 6.40 -4.79
C VAL A 224 8.10 6.79 -3.77
N TYR A 225 7.06 7.44 -4.26
CA TYR A 225 5.90 7.85 -3.48
C TYR A 225 4.70 7.00 -3.88
N MET A 226 3.93 6.56 -2.90
CA MET A 226 2.89 5.55 -3.11
C MET A 226 1.66 5.84 -2.27
N SER A 227 0.50 5.43 -2.73
CA SER A 227 -0.73 5.35 -1.91
C SER A 227 -0.51 4.34 -0.78
N ASN A 228 -0.88 4.70 0.45
CA ASN A 228 -0.71 3.83 1.62
C ASN A 228 -1.84 2.81 1.76
N ASP A 229 -1.79 1.74 0.98
CA ASP A 229 -2.77 0.64 1.04
C ASP A 229 -2.77 -0.09 2.39
N THR A 230 -1.70 -0.03 3.18
CA THR A 230 -1.67 -0.56 4.56
C THR A 230 -2.72 0.12 5.42
N GLN A 231 -2.96 1.42 5.22
CA GLN A 231 -3.98 2.18 5.94
C GLN A 231 -5.40 1.71 5.57
N GLU A 232 -5.65 1.42 4.29
CA GLU A 232 -6.91 0.80 3.84
C GLU A 232 -7.09 -0.59 4.44
N HIS A 233 -6.03 -1.42 4.44
CA HIS A 233 -6.05 -2.75 5.07
C HIS A 233 -6.38 -2.69 6.56
N TYR A 234 -5.80 -1.76 7.32
CA TYR A 234 -6.14 -1.56 8.73
C TYR A 234 -7.59 -1.11 8.93
N GLY A 235 -8.12 -0.31 8.02
CA GLY A 235 -9.50 0.14 8.04
C GLY A 235 -10.53 -0.94 7.70
N GLN A 236 -10.22 -1.81 6.75
CA GLN A 236 -11.11 -2.84 6.20
C GLN A 236 -10.90 -4.22 6.83
N GLY A 237 -9.65 -4.59 7.16
CA GLY A 237 -9.24 -5.91 7.64
C GLY A 237 -9.09 -6.93 6.51
N ASP A 238 -8.57 -8.12 6.84
CA ASP A 238 -8.12 -9.17 5.90
C ASP A 238 -9.18 -9.64 4.89
N ASP A 239 -10.45 -9.56 5.24
CA ASP A 239 -11.60 -9.94 4.38
C ASP A 239 -12.34 -8.69 3.83
N GLY A 240 -11.75 -7.51 3.91
CA GLY A 240 -12.40 -6.26 3.51
C GLY A 240 -12.45 -6.09 1.99
N GLU A 241 -13.49 -5.40 1.52
CA GLU A 241 -13.52 -4.91 0.14
C GLU A 241 -12.71 -3.62 0.08
N ASN A 242 -11.85 -3.47 -0.93
CA ASN A 242 -11.13 -2.24 -1.15
C ASN A 242 -12.10 -1.13 -1.61
N GLY A 243 -12.19 -0.08 -0.83
CA GLY A 243 -13.02 1.08 -1.14
C GLY A 243 -12.20 2.37 -1.13
N PHE A 244 -10.87 2.28 -0.95
CA PHE A 244 -9.87 3.36 -0.94
C PHE A 244 -10.19 4.53 0.01
N GLY A 245 -11.21 4.37 0.86
CA GLY A 245 -11.73 5.45 1.71
C GLY A 245 -10.93 5.73 2.97
N TYR A 246 -9.97 4.88 3.31
CA TYR A 246 -9.11 5.02 4.48
C TYR A 246 -7.73 5.57 4.16
N ILE A 247 -7.35 5.69 2.88
CA ILE A 247 -6.04 6.18 2.45
C ILE A 247 -6.00 7.70 2.63
N THR A 248 -5.29 8.15 3.67
CA THR A 248 -5.12 9.57 4.00
C THR A 248 -3.66 9.99 4.08
N SER A 249 -2.74 9.05 3.80
CA SER A 249 -1.29 9.29 3.80
C SER A 249 -0.62 8.64 2.59
N MET A 250 0.57 9.13 2.27
CA MET A 250 1.47 8.60 1.25
C MET A 250 2.62 7.87 1.93
N HIS A 251 3.12 6.80 1.32
CA HIS A 251 4.32 6.07 1.72
C HIS A 251 5.50 6.50 0.84
N VAL A 252 6.68 6.69 1.43
CA VAL A 252 7.88 7.10 0.70
C VAL A 252 9.05 6.18 1.01
N ILE A 253 9.70 5.72 -0.06
CA ILE A 253 10.95 4.97 0.02
C ILE A 253 11.99 5.56 -0.91
N SER A 254 13.29 5.29 -0.68
CA SER A 254 14.33 5.68 -1.62
C SER A 254 15.48 4.69 -1.70
N SER A 255 16.13 4.61 -2.85
CA SER A 255 17.30 3.77 -3.07
C SER A 255 18.33 4.44 -3.97
N ALA A 256 19.62 4.18 -3.72
CA ALA A 256 20.72 4.56 -4.59
C ALA A 256 21.18 3.41 -5.52
N ASP A 257 20.71 2.20 -5.26
CA ASP A 257 21.15 0.97 -5.94
C ASP A 257 20.01 0.10 -6.48
N MET A 258 18.74 0.51 -6.27
CA MET A 258 17.49 -0.15 -6.69
C MET A 258 17.17 -1.47 -5.98
N VAL A 259 17.95 -1.85 -4.95
CA VAL A 259 17.77 -3.09 -4.19
C VAL A 259 17.64 -2.83 -2.70
N ASN A 260 18.52 -2.01 -2.14
CA ASN A 260 18.45 -1.60 -0.74
C ASN A 260 17.61 -0.33 -0.62
N TRP A 261 16.42 -0.47 -0.06
CA TRP A 261 15.46 0.62 0.05
C TRP A 261 15.42 1.17 1.47
N THR A 262 15.55 2.47 1.61
CA THR A 262 15.28 3.17 2.87
C THR A 262 13.80 3.48 2.94
N ASP A 263 13.10 2.89 3.90
CA ASP A 263 11.70 3.19 4.18
C ASP A 263 11.61 4.46 5.03
N HIS A 264 11.15 5.56 4.43
CA HIS A 264 10.98 6.82 5.13
C HIS A 264 9.66 6.90 5.91
N GLY A 265 8.82 5.87 5.83
CA GLY A 265 7.50 5.85 6.45
C GLY A 265 6.44 6.57 5.64
N THR A 266 5.41 7.05 6.32
CA THR A 266 4.27 7.71 5.67
C THR A 266 4.08 9.13 6.19
N PHE A 267 3.49 9.99 5.36
CA PHE A 267 3.08 11.34 5.74
C PHE A 267 1.65 11.61 5.30
N SER A 268 0.89 12.32 6.15
CA SER A 268 -0.52 12.60 5.90
C SER A 268 -0.72 13.81 5.00
N LEU A 269 -1.54 13.65 3.94
CA LEU A 269 -2.02 14.73 3.07
C LEU A 269 -3.52 14.96 3.16
N ALA A 270 -4.25 14.01 3.75
CA ALA A 270 -5.68 14.06 3.93
C ALA A 270 -6.03 13.58 5.35
N GLY A 271 -7.18 13.95 5.87
CA GLY A 271 -7.54 13.52 7.22
C GLY A 271 -8.98 13.78 7.56
N GLY A 272 -9.71 14.40 6.68
CA GLY A 272 -11.10 14.73 6.88
C GLY A 272 -11.36 15.61 8.09
N LYS A 273 -12.47 16.31 8.10
CA LYS A 273 -12.91 17.17 9.20
C LYS A 273 -13.20 16.43 10.51
N ALA A 274 -13.19 15.10 10.50
CA ALA A 274 -13.57 14.28 11.66
C ALA A 274 -12.51 14.31 12.77
N ASP A 275 -11.24 14.48 12.42
CA ASP A 275 -10.10 14.41 13.33
C ASP A 275 -9.53 15.79 13.68
N GLY A 276 -10.25 16.86 13.34
CA GLY A 276 -9.82 18.25 13.62
C GLY A 276 -8.74 18.76 12.67
N LEU A 277 -8.43 18.01 11.63
CA LEU A 277 -7.52 18.42 10.58
C LEU A 277 -8.24 19.38 9.64
N GLU A 278 -7.74 20.59 9.48
CA GLU A 278 -8.17 21.49 8.38
C GLU A 278 -7.52 21.02 7.06
N SER A 279 -7.73 19.76 6.72
CA SER A 279 -7.35 19.23 5.42
C SER A 279 -8.46 19.53 4.41
N TYR A 280 -8.08 20.01 3.25
CA TYR A 280 -8.97 20.19 2.10
C TYR A 280 -9.25 18.87 1.40
N SER A 281 -8.57 17.81 1.82
CA SER A 281 -8.67 16.46 1.28
C SER A 281 -9.32 15.51 2.29
N ASN A 282 -10.18 14.62 1.80
CA ASN A 282 -10.75 13.52 2.58
C ASN A 282 -9.93 12.23 2.46
N CYS A 283 -9.24 12.05 1.34
CA CYS A 283 -8.33 10.97 1.04
C CYS A 283 -7.22 11.48 0.11
N CYS A 284 -6.16 10.71 -0.03
CA CYS A 284 -5.10 11.01 -0.98
C CYS A 284 -4.69 9.71 -1.69
N TRP A 285 -4.89 9.68 -3.02
CA TRP A 285 -4.62 8.54 -3.88
C TRP A 285 -3.68 8.92 -5.00
N ALA A 286 -3.04 7.90 -5.58
CA ALA A 286 -2.30 7.98 -6.83
C ALA A 286 -1.45 9.26 -6.91
N PRO A 287 -0.34 9.33 -6.16
CA PRO A 287 0.53 10.49 -6.17
C PRO A 287 1.27 10.61 -7.51
N CYS A 288 1.52 11.85 -7.93
CA CYS A 288 2.59 12.15 -8.86
C CYS A 288 3.57 13.11 -8.20
N ALA A 289 4.81 12.68 -8.05
CA ALA A 289 5.88 13.51 -7.51
C ALA A 289 6.73 14.13 -8.64
N THR A 290 7.17 15.35 -8.43
CA THR A 290 8.13 16.04 -9.30
C THR A 290 8.90 17.07 -8.49
N TYR A 291 9.98 17.62 -9.07
CA TYR A 291 10.66 18.77 -8.48
C TYR A 291 11.07 19.77 -9.57
N LYS A 292 11.20 21.02 -9.16
CA LYS A 292 11.61 22.13 -10.02
C LYS A 292 12.35 23.18 -9.21
N LYS A 293 13.27 23.91 -9.83
CA LYS A 293 13.85 25.10 -9.21
C LYS A 293 12.83 26.24 -9.19
N VAL A 294 12.41 26.64 -7.97
CA VAL A 294 11.57 27.81 -7.75
C VAL A 294 12.40 28.83 -6.97
N ASN A 295 12.55 30.04 -7.53
CA ASN A 295 13.41 31.06 -6.95
C ASN A 295 14.86 30.59 -6.65
N GLY A 296 15.41 29.76 -7.54
CA GLY A 296 16.78 29.25 -7.45
C GLY A 296 17.00 28.10 -6.48
N LYS A 297 15.96 27.61 -5.77
CA LYS A 297 16.00 26.48 -4.87
C LYS A 297 15.18 25.31 -5.42
N ASP A 298 15.64 24.10 -5.18
CA ASP A 298 14.85 22.91 -5.49
C ASP A 298 13.62 22.87 -4.60
N LYS A 299 12.46 22.69 -5.21
CA LYS A 299 11.18 22.53 -4.53
C LYS A 299 10.47 21.30 -5.06
N PHE A 300 9.98 20.46 -4.17
CA PHE A 300 9.31 19.19 -4.48
C PHE A 300 7.81 19.41 -4.43
N PHE A 301 7.10 18.75 -5.34
CA PHE A 301 5.64 18.84 -5.44
C PHE A 301 5.07 17.43 -5.52
N ILE A 302 3.97 17.21 -4.81
CA ILE A 302 3.15 16.01 -4.90
C ILE A 302 1.75 16.42 -5.30
N TYR A 303 1.32 15.97 -6.47
CA TYR A 303 -0.06 16.05 -6.92
C TYR A 303 -0.74 14.73 -6.58
N TYR A 304 -1.99 14.79 -6.16
CA TYR A 304 -2.69 13.60 -5.72
C TYR A 304 -4.20 13.73 -5.90
N THR A 305 -4.84 12.60 -6.08
CA THR A 305 -6.29 12.51 -6.23
C THR A 305 -6.98 12.59 -4.88
N ASN A 306 -8.01 13.42 -4.77
CA ASN A 306 -8.90 13.50 -3.62
C ASN A 306 -10.30 12.97 -3.99
N GLY A 307 -10.54 11.67 -3.76
CA GLY A 307 -11.85 11.02 -3.95
C GLY A 307 -12.32 10.88 -5.40
N GLY A 308 -11.41 10.88 -6.35
CA GLY A 308 -11.72 10.70 -7.79
C GLY A 308 -12.26 11.93 -8.50
N TYR A 309 -12.42 13.05 -7.80
CA TYR A 309 -13.08 14.26 -8.35
C TYR A 309 -12.25 15.53 -8.24
N GLN A 310 -11.11 15.45 -7.58
CA GLN A 310 -10.27 16.61 -7.32
C GLN A 310 -8.80 16.20 -7.40
N ILE A 311 -7.98 17.08 -7.93
CA ILE A 311 -6.52 17.01 -7.81
C ILE A 311 -6.05 18.12 -6.90
N ASN A 312 -5.30 17.75 -5.89
CA ASN A 312 -4.65 18.65 -4.95
C ASN A 312 -3.14 18.63 -5.18
N VAL A 313 -2.44 19.63 -4.67
CA VAL A 313 -0.98 19.70 -4.73
C VAL A 313 -0.43 20.16 -3.39
N ALA A 314 0.61 19.46 -2.93
CA ALA A 314 1.41 19.84 -1.77
C ALA A 314 2.87 20.04 -2.19
N SER A 315 3.61 20.87 -1.47
CA SER A 315 5.00 21.16 -1.78
C SER A 315 5.91 21.08 -0.56
N ALA A 316 7.20 20.82 -0.78
CA ALA A 316 8.22 20.71 0.25
C ALA A 316 9.58 21.24 -0.27
N ASP A 317 10.50 21.51 0.66
CA ASP A 317 11.90 21.86 0.36
C ASP A 317 12.84 20.64 0.37
N SER A 318 12.29 19.45 0.63
CA SER A 318 13.01 18.16 0.66
C SER A 318 12.17 17.08 -0.02
N PRO A 319 12.78 16.05 -0.65
CA PRO A 319 12.05 14.94 -1.25
C PRO A 319 11.24 14.13 -0.21
N THR A 320 11.63 14.18 1.05
CA THR A 320 10.92 13.50 2.15
C THR A 320 10.02 14.42 2.96
N GLY A 321 9.77 15.62 2.50
CA GLY A 321 8.91 16.60 3.19
C GLY A 321 9.67 17.47 4.22
N PRO A 322 8.93 18.16 5.13
CA PRO A 322 7.46 18.14 5.25
C PRO A 322 6.74 18.79 4.07
N PHE A 323 5.64 18.16 3.64
CA PHE A 323 4.81 18.67 2.56
C PHE A 323 3.65 19.53 3.09
N TYR A 324 3.38 20.65 2.43
CA TYR A 324 2.34 21.60 2.82
C TYR A 324 1.42 21.91 1.64
N ASP A 325 0.11 21.95 1.89
CA ASP A 325 -0.87 22.45 0.93
C ASP A 325 -0.90 23.98 0.97
N GLU A 326 -0.10 24.62 0.11
CA GLU A 326 -0.02 26.07 0.02
C GLU A 326 -1.28 26.71 -0.55
N ARG A 327 -2.03 25.98 -1.39
CA ARG A 327 -3.26 26.49 -2.01
C ARG A 327 -4.42 26.56 -1.03
N LYS A 328 -4.51 25.59 -0.11
CA LYS A 328 -5.66 25.39 0.78
C LYS A 328 -6.97 25.21 0.02
N SER A 329 -6.88 24.66 -1.19
CA SER A 329 -7.98 24.37 -2.10
C SER A 329 -7.49 23.42 -3.18
N SER A 330 -8.40 22.71 -3.85
CA SER A 330 -8.04 21.87 -4.97
C SER A 330 -7.42 22.67 -6.12
N LEU A 331 -6.48 22.07 -6.83
CA LEU A 331 -5.95 22.58 -8.09
C LEU A 331 -6.97 22.40 -9.21
N LEU A 332 -7.63 21.21 -9.25
CA LEU A 332 -8.71 20.86 -10.17
C LEU A 332 -9.91 20.31 -9.40
N GLY A 333 -11.12 20.55 -9.90
CA GLY A 333 -12.38 20.05 -9.35
C GLY A 333 -13.00 20.91 -8.26
N PRO A 334 -14.14 20.53 -7.64
CA PRO A 334 -15.02 19.43 -8.04
C PRO A 334 -15.85 19.83 -9.26
N TRP A 335 -16.08 18.90 -10.20
CA TRP A 335 -17.04 19.04 -11.31
C TRP A 335 -17.19 20.49 -11.78
N THR A 336 -16.13 21.09 -12.29
CA THR A 336 -16.29 22.39 -12.94
C THR A 336 -17.09 22.14 -14.21
N ASP A 337 -18.16 22.82 -14.35
CA ASP A 337 -19.25 22.95 -15.30
C ASP A 337 -19.04 22.51 -16.77
N ASN A 338 -17.96 21.84 -17.08
CA ASN A 338 -17.64 21.35 -18.38
C ASN A 338 -17.78 19.84 -18.42
N GLU A 339 -18.91 19.37 -18.93
CA GLU A 339 -19.17 17.95 -19.26
C GLU A 339 -18.11 17.30 -20.17
N SER A 340 -17.16 18.10 -20.68
CA SER A 340 -16.05 17.67 -21.54
C SER A 340 -14.78 17.30 -20.80
N THR A 341 -14.57 17.74 -19.54
CA THR A 341 -13.38 17.42 -18.76
C THR A 341 -13.54 16.06 -18.08
N GLY A 342 -12.52 15.19 -18.21
CA GLY A 342 -12.44 13.93 -17.49
C GLY A 342 -12.54 14.10 -15.99
N ASP A 343 -12.79 13.01 -15.25
CA ASP A 343 -12.66 13.03 -13.79
C ASP A 343 -11.27 13.54 -13.42
N ALA A 344 -11.17 14.35 -12.38
CA ALA A 344 -9.89 14.82 -11.87
C ALA A 344 -9.25 13.71 -11.04
N LEU A 345 -8.63 12.74 -11.73
CA LEU A 345 -8.09 11.50 -11.22
C LEU A 345 -6.67 11.31 -11.78
N ASP A 346 -5.83 10.64 -11.03
CA ASP A 346 -4.51 10.11 -11.38
C ASP A 346 -3.64 11.12 -12.14
N PRO A 347 -3.15 12.15 -11.44
CA PRO A 347 -2.33 13.19 -12.04
C PRO A 347 -0.95 12.66 -12.43
N ALA A 348 -0.42 13.13 -13.57
CA ALA A 348 0.99 13.00 -13.92
C ALA A 348 1.55 14.37 -14.29
N VAL A 349 2.78 14.65 -13.86
CA VAL A 349 3.46 15.92 -14.17
C VAL A 349 4.80 15.64 -14.84
N PHE A 350 5.05 16.38 -15.89
CA PHE A 350 6.30 16.39 -16.61
C PHE A 350 6.86 17.83 -16.66
N THR A 351 8.15 17.98 -16.40
CA THR A 351 8.89 19.23 -16.60
C THR A 351 9.87 19.05 -17.74
N ASP A 352 9.73 19.85 -18.78
CA ASP A 352 10.58 19.79 -19.99
C ASP A 352 11.92 20.49 -19.77
N ASP A 353 12.85 20.30 -20.71
CA ASP A 353 14.20 20.87 -20.68
C ASP A 353 14.21 22.40 -20.67
N ASP A 354 13.17 23.03 -21.24
CA ASP A 354 12.98 24.50 -21.21
C ASP A 354 12.42 25.03 -19.88
N GLY A 355 12.16 24.10 -18.92
CA GLY A 355 11.56 24.40 -17.62
C GLY A 355 10.04 24.53 -17.63
N SER A 356 9.37 24.39 -18.77
CA SER A 356 7.89 24.32 -18.83
C SER A 356 7.40 23.04 -18.19
N SER A 357 6.32 23.11 -17.40
CA SER A 357 5.73 21.95 -16.74
C SER A 357 4.30 21.73 -17.21
N TYR A 358 3.90 20.47 -17.31
CA TYR A 358 2.59 20.05 -17.82
C TYR A 358 1.96 19.06 -16.86
N LEU A 359 0.68 19.24 -16.54
CA LEU A 359 -0.13 18.31 -15.80
C LEU A 359 -1.04 17.55 -16.75
N VAL A 360 -1.02 16.23 -16.64
CA VAL A 360 -1.98 15.32 -17.29
C VAL A 360 -2.84 14.69 -16.23
N TRP A 361 -4.12 14.45 -16.53
CA TRP A 361 -5.06 13.79 -15.62
C TRP A 361 -6.22 13.18 -16.37
N GLY A 362 -6.93 12.26 -15.74
CA GLY A 362 -8.17 11.68 -16.24
C GLY A 362 -8.52 10.39 -15.55
N GLY A 363 -9.79 10.00 -15.63
CA GLY A 363 -10.29 8.73 -15.11
C GLY A 363 -11.72 8.46 -15.53
N ASP A 364 -12.22 7.28 -15.16
CA ASP A 364 -13.59 6.84 -15.38
C ASP A 364 -14.30 6.47 -14.08
N CYS A 365 -14.30 7.37 -13.12
CA CYS A 365 -14.96 7.17 -11.84
C CYS A 365 -16.45 7.54 -11.89
N GLY A 366 -17.26 6.74 -12.62
CA GLY A 366 -18.71 6.82 -12.54
C GLY A 366 -19.40 7.80 -13.48
N ARG A 367 -18.83 8.07 -14.63
CA ARG A 367 -19.47 8.85 -15.69
C ARG A 367 -20.69 8.13 -16.28
N PRO A 368 -21.67 8.90 -16.81
CA PRO A 368 -22.77 8.33 -17.58
C PRO A 368 -22.23 7.50 -18.75
N GLU A 369 -22.87 6.37 -19.00
CA GLU A 369 -22.59 5.51 -20.15
C GLU A 369 -22.68 6.34 -21.46
N GLY A 370 -21.67 6.23 -22.32
CA GLY A 370 -21.57 7.00 -23.58
C GLY A 370 -20.84 8.35 -23.50
N SER A 371 -20.36 8.78 -22.33
CA SER A 371 -19.49 9.94 -22.21
C SER A 371 -18.13 9.66 -22.84
N LYS A 372 -17.56 10.63 -23.57
CA LYS A 372 -16.19 10.53 -24.07
C LYS A 372 -15.21 10.64 -22.90
N LYS A 373 -14.41 9.61 -22.69
CA LYS A 373 -13.44 9.46 -21.61
C LYS A 373 -12.05 9.77 -22.20
N TYR A 374 -11.62 11.02 -22.15
CA TYR A 374 -10.31 11.38 -22.62
C TYR A 374 -9.51 12.01 -21.47
N PRO A 375 -8.25 11.61 -21.29
CA PRO A 375 -7.34 12.33 -20.41
C PRO A 375 -7.10 13.75 -20.95
N ARG A 376 -6.71 14.62 -20.06
CA ARG A 376 -6.49 16.03 -20.32
C ARG A 376 -5.05 16.40 -20.02
N ILE A 377 -4.52 17.33 -20.78
CA ILE A 377 -3.20 17.93 -20.54
C ILE A 377 -3.31 19.45 -20.51
N ARG A 378 -2.60 20.08 -19.58
CA ARG A 378 -2.53 21.54 -19.47
C ARG A 378 -1.18 21.97 -18.92
N LYS A 379 -0.66 23.11 -19.43
CA LYS A 379 0.56 23.71 -18.92
C LYS A 379 0.34 24.26 -17.52
N LEU A 380 1.28 23.97 -16.60
CA LEU A 380 1.34 24.59 -15.28
C LEU A 380 2.06 25.95 -15.37
N ALA A 381 1.69 26.88 -14.52
CA ALA A 381 2.45 28.09 -14.30
C ALA A 381 3.76 27.77 -13.56
N ASP A 382 4.73 28.69 -13.56
CA ASP A 382 6.04 28.50 -12.94
C ASP A 382 6.00 28.21 -11.43
N ASN A 383 4.94 28.64 -10.76
CA ASN A 383 4.72 28.35 -9.34
C ASN A 383 4.31 26.89 -9.07
N MET A 384 4.01 26.09 -10.11
CA MET A 384 3.60 24.69 -10.04
C MET A 384 2.25 24.42 -9.33
N ILE A 385 1.55 25.45 -8.87
CA ILE A 385 0.30 25.34 -8.12
C ILE A 385 -0.87 26.07 -8.78
N SER A 386 -0.71 26.48 -10.02
CA SER A 386 -1.74 27.08 -10.88
C SER A 386 -1.46 26.74 -12.34
N PHE A 387 -2.41 27.03 -13.23
CA PHE A 387 -2.26 26.77 -14.67
C PHE A 387 -1.86 28.02 -15.46
N ASP A 388 -1.16 27.76 -16.58
CA ASP A 388 -0.83 28.73 -17.61
C ASP A 388 -1.14 28.14 -18.98
N GLY A 389 -2.20 28.60 -19.62
CA GLY A 389 -2.65 28.11 -20.93
C GLY A 389 -3.94 27.28 -20.88
N GLU A 390 -4.33 26.79 -22.05
CA GLU A 390 -5.57 26.06 -22.26
C GLU A 390 -5.38 24.55 -22.10
N GLU A 391 -6.45 23.87 -21.75
CA GLU A 391 -6.57 22.43 -21.65
C GLU A 391 -6.72 21.81 -23.05
N LYS A 392 -6.07 20.64 -23.27
CA LYS A 392 -6.26 19.81 -24.46
C LYS A 392 -6.65 18.39 -24.06
N ALA A 393 -7.48 17.75 -24.88
CA ALA A 393 -7.78 16.33 -24.76
C ALA A 393 -6.68 15.50 -25.42
N ILE A 394 -6.38 14.32 -24.88
CA ILE A 394 -5.58 13.28 -25.50
C ILE A 394 -6.54 12.14 -25.89
N GLU A 395 -6.67 11.85 -27.18
CA GLU A 395 -7.58 10.82 -27.68
C GLU A 395 -6.97 9.41 -27.49
N ALA A 396 -6.83 8.98 -26.24
CA ALA A 396 -6.27 7.69 -25.87
C ALA A 396 -7.29 6.55 -26.04
N PRO A 397 -7.00 5.51 -26.85
CA PRO A 397 -7.90 4.39 -27.04
C PRO A 397 -8.08 3.57 -25.77
N TYR A 398 -9.31 3.19 -25.45
CA TYR A 398 -9.64 2.38 -24.26
C TYR A 398 -9.09 2.96 -22.94
N PHE A 399 -9.00 4.28 -22.83
CA PHE A 399 -8.51 4.93 -21.62
C PHE A 399 -9.41 4.65 -20.41
N PHE A 400 -8.78 4.31 -19.27
CA PHE A 400 -9.44 4.11 -17.99
C PHE A 400 -8.94 5.09 -16.93
N GLU A 401 -7.66 5.02 -16.54
CA GLU A 401 -7.04 5.82 -15.48
C GLU A 401 -5.51 5.81 -15.60
N ASP A 402 -4.76 6.25 -14.59
CA ASP A 402 -3.31 6.12 -14.49
C ASP A 402 -2.56 6.82 -15.63
N SER A 403 -2.51 8.14 -15.58
CA SER A 403 -1.73 8.92 -16.56
C SER A 403 -0.24 8.92 -16.21
N GLY A 404 0.60 8.72 -17.24
CA GLY A 404 2.05 8.93 -17.21
C GLY A 404 2.49 9.85 -18.36
N ILE A 405 3.48 10.70 -18.13
CA ILE A 405 4.07 11.54 -19.18
C ILE A 405 5.57 11.65 -18.98
N ASN A 406 6.33 11.33 -20.02
CA ASN A 406 7.80 11.30 -20.00
C ASN A 406 8.37 11.84 -21.31
N LYS A 407 9.63 12.29 -21.29
CA LYS A 407 10.43 12.50 -22.48
C LYS A 407 11.42 11.35 -22.66
N VAL A 408 11.42 10.73 -23.82
CA VAL A 408 12.32 9.62 -24.17
C VAL A 408 13.00 9.97 -25.49
N GLY A 409 14.29 10.28 -25.42
CA GLY A 409 15.00 10.90 -26.52
C GLY A 409 14.39 12.28 -26.85
N ASP A 410 13.98 12.48 -28.09
CA ASP A 410 13.33 13.69 -28.59
C ASP A 410 11.79 13.57 -28.69
N LYS A 411 11.21 12.47 -28.17
CA LYS A 411 9.76 12.22 -28.18
C LYS A 411 9.14 12.35 -26.80
N TYR A 412 7.88 12.77 -26.78
CA TYR A 412 7.03 12.79 -25.59
C TYR A 412 6.15 11.55 -25.59
N VAL A 413 6.20 10.82 -24.51
CA VAL A 413 5.45 9.59 -24.30
C VAL A 413 4.35 9.85 -23.30
N TYR A 414 3.12 9.59 -23.69
CA TYR A 414 1.97 9.51 -22.81
C TYR A 414 1.61 8.04 -22.61
N SER A 415 1.58 7.57 -21.37
CA SER A 415 1.20 6.19 -21.00
C SER A 415 0.00 6.20 -20.05
N TYR A 416 -0.79 5.14 -20.08
CA TYR A 416 -2.06 5.09 -19.35
C TYR A 416 -2.57 3.66 -19.14
N CYS A 417 -3.37 3.44 -18.10
CA CYS A 417 -4.09 2.20 -17.88
C CYS A 417 -5.31 2.13 -18.81
N THR A 418 -5.45 1.01 -19.52
CA THR A 418 -6.59 0.73 -20.39
C THR A 418 -7.79 0.20 -19.59
N ASP A 419 -9.00 0.35 -20.13
CA ASP A 419 -10.22 -0.09 -19.48
C ASP A 419 -10.44 -1.62 -19.50
N TRP A 420 -11.60 -2.06 -19.00
CA TRP A 420 -12.01 -3.45 -18.89
C TRP A 420 -12.88 -3.93 -20.06
N ASP A 421 -13.09 -3.10 -21.07
CA ASP A 421 -13.96 -3.42 -22.19
C ASP A 421 -13.30 -4.42 -23.15
N THR A 422 -14.09 -5.19 -23.89
CA THR A 422 -13.62 -6.14 -24.90
C THR A 422 -12.92 -5.41 -26.05
N ARG A 423 -11.71 -5.80 -26.36
CA ARG A 423 -10.92 -5.22 -27.45
C ARG A 423 -11.43 -5.63 -28.82
N THR A 424 -11.41 -4.71 -29.78
CA THR A 424 -11.84 -4.94 -31.14
C THR A 424 -10.91 -4.32 -32.17
N GLY A 425 -10.98 -4.77 -33.42
CA GLY A 425 -10.23 -4.21 -34.54
C GLY A 425 -8.72 -4.28 -34.37
N GLN A 426 -8.05 -3.16 -34.54
CA GLN A 426 -6.58 -3.06 -34.42
C GLN A 426 -6.08 -3.22 -32.98
N TYR A 427 -6.94 -3.16 -31.98
CA TYR A 427 -6.61 -3.28 -30.57
C TYR A 427 -6.89 -4.67 -29.98
N LYS A 428 -7.23 -5.67 -30.82
CA LYS A 428 -7.64 -7.03 -30.38
C LYS A 428 -6.61 -7.72 -29.47
N ASP A 429 -5.35 -7.40 -29.63
CA ASP A 429 -4.23 -7.99 -28.90
C ASP A 429 -3.80 -7.15 -27.67
N LEU A 430 -4.45 -6.01 -27.42
CA LEU A 430 -4.23 -5.18 -26.24
C LEU A 430 -4.92 -5.84 -25.03
N ASP A 431 -4.17 -6.11 -23.98
CA ASP A 431 -4.73 -6.73 -22.77
C ASP A 431 -5.69 -5.77 -22.05
N ILE A 432 -6.61 -6.30 -21.26
CA ILE A 432 -7.53 -5.50 -20.47
C ILE A 432 -6.81 -4.95 -19.24
N CYS A 433 -7.09 -3.70 -18.90
CA CYS A 433 -6.48 -3.02 -17.76
C CYS A 433 -4.93 -3.14 -17.76
N SER A 434 -4.33 -3.04 -18.95
CA SER A 434 -2.89 -3.01 -19.20
C SER A 434 -2.40 -1.58 -19.36
N ILE A 435 -1.09 -1.35 -19.34
CA ILE A 435 -0.53 -0.04 -19.65
C ILE A 435 -0.21 0.04 -21.14
N ALA A 436 -0.93 0.93 -21.81
CA ALA A 436 -0.67 1.32 -23.21
C ALA A 436 0.06 2.66 -23.27
N TYR A 437 0.67 2.96 -24.42
CA TYR A 437 1.35 4.24 -24.60
C TYR A 437 1.17 4.84 -25.99
N MET A 438 1.36 6.15 -26.05
CA MET A 438 1.27 6.99 -27.22
C MET A 438 2.50 7.88 -27.29
N VAL A 439 2.87 8.36 -28.49
CA VAL A 439 4.02 9.26 -28.70
C VAL A 439 3.61 10.51 -29.44
N ALA A 440 4.32 11.62 -29.19
CA ALA A 440 4.16 12.92 -29.83
C ALA A 440 5.49 13.64 -30.01
N ASP A 441 5.51 14.65 -30.87
CA ASP A 441 6.64 15.56 -31.08
C ASP A 441 6.58 16.81 -30.18
N SER A 442 5.52 16.94 -29.38
CA SER A 442 5.29 18.05 -28.45
C SER A 442 4.58 17.52 -27.20
N PRO A 443 4.87 18.08 -26.01
CA PRO A 443 4.18 17.65 -24.78
C PRO A 443 2.67 17.84 -24.85
N MET A 444 2.20 18.82 -25.63
CA MET A 444 0.77 19.08 -25.83
C MET A 444 0.16 18.28 -27.00
N GLY A 445 0.88 17.27 -27.53
CA GLY A 445 0.45 16.44 -28.65
C GLY A 445 0.48 17.13 -30.02
N PRO A 446 -0.16 16.53 -31.05
CA PRO A 446 -1.05 15.37 -30.98
C PRO A 446 -0.30 14.05 -30.75
N TYR A 447 -0.86 13.21 -29.88
CA TYR A 447 -0.32 11.90 -29.57
C TYR A 447 -0.82 10.83 -30.53
N LYS A 448 0.05 9.88 -30.90
CA LYS A 448 -0.28 8.72 -31.75
C LYS A 448 -0.10 7.44 -30.92
N TYR A 449 -1.09 6.57 -30.93
CA TYR A 449 -1.04 5.26 -30.29
C TYR A 449 0.07 4.41 -30.87
N VAL A 450 0.83 3.73 -29.99
CA VAL A 450 1.92 2.82 -30.36
C VAL A 450 1.58 1.37 -29.98
N GLY A 451 1.28 1.09 -28.73
CA GLY A 451 1.03 -0.26 -28.27
C GLY A 451 0.94 -0.40 -26.76
N GLU A 452 1.00 -1.64 -26.31
CA GLU A 452 1.10 -2.01 -24.90
C GLU A 452 2.55 -2.01 -24.45
N VAL A 453 2.79 -1.64 -23.19
CA VAL A 453 4.12 -1.69 -22.57
C VAL A 453 4.15 -2.56 -21.31
N LEU A 454 3.02 -2.70 -20.60
CA LEU A 454 2.90 -3.53 -19.40
C LEU A 454 1.56 -4.27 -19.42
N PRO A 455 1.54 -5.60 -19.59
CA PRO A 455 0.34 -6.42 -19.44
C PRO A 455 -0.29 -6.28 -18.05
N ASN A 456 -1.55 -6.70 -17.91
CA ASN A 456 -2.17 -6.73 -16.58
C ASN A 456 -1.35 -7.61 -15.62
N CYS A 457 -0.99 -7.08 -14.46
CA CYS A 457 -0.15 -7.79 -13.49
C CYS A 457 -0.75 -9.15 -13.07
N GLY A 458 -2.07 -9.28 -13.05
CA GLY A 458 -2.77 -10.50 -12.68
C GLY A 458 -2.74 -11.60 -13.74
N THR A 459 -2.34 -11.31 -14.98
CA THR A 459 -2.08 -12.34 -16.01
C THR A 459 -0.71 -12.98 -15.82
N VAL A 460 0.23 -12.28 -15.19
CA VAL A 460 1.58 -12.74 -14.87
C VAL A 460 1.62 -13.38 -13.48
N PHE A 461 1.13 -12.67 -12.46
CA PHE A 461 1.08 -13.13 -11.07
C PHE A 461 -0.31 -13.68 -10.75
N LYS A 462 -0.48 -14.97 -11.03
CA LYS A 462 -1.77 -15.66 -10.92
C LYS A 462 -2.09 -16.04 -9.47
N LYS A 463 -3.37 -16.32 -9.22
CA LYS A 463 -3.84 -16.94 -7.97
C LYS A 463 -3.27 -18.34 -7.80
N ALA A 464 -3.35 -18.88 -6.59
CA ALA A 464 -2.88 -20.23 -6.27
C ALA A 464 -3.56 -21.34 -7.10
N ASP A 465 -4.78 -21.11 -7.59
CA ASP A 465 -5.54 -22.03 -8.45
C ASP A 465 -5.17 -21.90 -9.95
N GLY A 466 -4.19 -21.04 -10.29
CA GLY A 466 -3.73 -20.79 -11.65
C GLY A 466 -4.62 -19.81 -12.44
N SER A 467 -5.72 -19.33 -11.89
CA SER A 467 -6.55 -18.30 -12.52
C SER A 467 -5.91 -16.92 -12.38
N ASP A 468 -6.30 -16.00 -13.27
CA ASP A 468 -5.81 -14.63 -13.25
C ASP A 468 -6.28 -13.88 -11.98
N ASP A 469 -5.38 -13.10 -11.38
CA ASP A 469 -5.68 -12.20 -10.26
C ASP A 469 -5.81 -10.74 -10.75
N LEU A 470 -6.68 -10.54 -11.75
CA LEU A 470 -6.83 -9.25 -12.43
C LEU A 470 -7.13 -8.12 -11.43
N ALA A 471 -6.33 -7.07 -11.50
CA ALA A 471 -6.48 -5.85 -10.74
C ALA A 471 -6.27 -4.64 -11.68
N ASN A 472 -6.57 -3.43 -11.22
CA ASN A 472 -6.14 -2.24 -11.94
C ASN A 472 -4.61 -2.19 -11.96
N ASN A 473 -4.03 -1.68 -13.05
CA ASN A 473 -2.62 -1.35 -13.12
C ASN A 473 -2.42 0.13 -12.81
N HIS A 474 -1.27 0.46 -12.25
CA HIS A 474 -0.80 1.82 -12.08
C HIS A 474 0.71 1.83 -12.15
N HIS A 475 1.30 2.84 -12.83
CA HIS A 475 2.72 2.84 -13.14
C HIS A 475 3.34 4.23 -13.10
N SER A 476 4.67 4.25 -13.11
CA SER A 476 5.47 5.41 -13.50
C SER A 476 6.77 4.98 -14.18
N ILE A 477 7.30 5.83 -15.03
CA ILE A 477 8.58 5.63 -15.72
C ILE A 477 9.59 6.64 -15.19
N VAL A 478 10.79 6.19 -14.84
CA VAL A 478 11.89 7.05 -14.41
C VAL A 478 13.18 6.66 -15.14
N GLN A 479 14.00 7.63 -15.47
CA GLN A 479 15.37 7.40 -15.90
C GLN A 479 16.31 7.46 -14.71
N PHE A 480 17.15 6.43 -14.54
CA PHE A 480 18.15 6.37 -13.49
C PHE A 480 19.44 5.72 -13.98
N LYS A 481 20.58 6.35 -13.73
CA LYS A 481 21.90 5.88 -14.20
C LYS A 481 21.94 5.56 -15.70
N GLY A 482 21.25 6.35 -16.51
CA GLY A 482 21.21 6.23 -17.97
C GLY A 482 20.23 5.23 -18.53
N GLU A 483 19.53 4.46 -17.70
CA GLU A 483 18.56 3.43 -18.08
C GLU A 483 17.16 3.82 -17.65
N TYR A 484 16.13 3.23 -18.26
CA TYR A 484 14.73 3.46 -17.92
C TYR A 484 14.17 2.30 -17.09
N TYR A 485 13.35 2.64 -16.11
CA TYR A 485 12.70 1.69 -15.21
C TYR A 485 11.22 2.02 -15.11
N MET A 486 10.40 0.97 -15.10
CA MET A 486 8.97 1.09 -14.85
C MET A 486 8.65 0.57 -13.45
N PHE A 487 8.11 1.44 -12.63
CA PHE A 487 7.49 1.11 -11.35
C PHE A 487 6.02 0.84 -11.58
N TYR A 488 5.50 -0.19 -10.95
CA TYR A 488 4.10 -0.59 -11.06
C TYR A 488 3.67 -1.34 -9.81
N HIS A 489 2.38 -1.57 -9.61
CA HIS A 489 1.93 -2.36 -8.48
C HIS A 489 1.34 -3.72 -8.88
N THR A 490 1.38 -4.65 -7.94
CA THR A 490 0.82 -6.00 -8.06
C THR A 490 0.09 -6.41 -6.79
N THR A 491 -0.49 -7.60 -6.79
CA THR A 491 -1.15 -8.20 -5.63
C THR A 491 -0.29 -9.29 -4.94
N VAL A 492 0.98 -9.42 -5.32
CA VAL A 492 1.88 -10.51 -4.88
C VAL A 492 2.03 -10.57 -3.37
N LEU A 493 2.28 -9.44 -2.69
CA LEU A 493 2.51 -9.45 -1.25
C LEU A 493 1.28 -9.93 -0.46
N ARG A 494 0.07 -9.49 -0.83
CA ARG A 494 -1.16 -9.96 -0.17
C ARG A 494 -1.36 -11.46 -0.35
N THR A 495 -1.05 -11.98 -1.55
CA THR A 495 -1.13 -13.40 -1.87
C THR A 495 -0.16 -14.20 -1.01
N SER A 496 1.09 -13.75 -0.87
CA SER A 496 2.09 -14.35 0.01
C SER A 496 1.68 -14.32 1.49
N MET A 497 0.94 -13.29 1.90
CA MET A 497 0.43 -13.17 3.28
C MET A 497 -0.86 -13.98 3.52
N GLY A 498 -1.45 -14.59 2.49
CA GLY A 498 -2.75 -15.29 2.58
C GLY A 498 -3.92 -14.35 2.89
N ILE A 499 -3.84 -13.09 2.48
CA ILE A 499 -4.85 -12.06 2.73
C ILE A 499 -5.74 -11.92 1.49
N HIS A 500 -7.06 -11.87 1.69
CA HIS A 500 -8.03 -11.68 0.59
C HIS A 500 -8.36 -10.21 0.30
N PHE A 501 -7.74 -9.31 1.03
CA PHE A 501 -7.86 -7.87 0.82
C PHE A 501 -7.17 -7.45 -0.49
N ALA A 502 -7.66 -6.39 -1.14
CA ALA A 502 -7.07 -5.84 -2.37
C ALA A 502 -5.80 -5.00 -2.14
N GLY A 503 -5.02 -5.29 -1.09
CA GLY A 503 -3.74 -4.62 -0.83
C GLY A 503 -2.75 -4.85 -1.96
N ARG A 504 -2.19 -3.76 -2.47
CA ARG A 504 -1.26 -3.76 -3.60
C ARG A 504 0.16 -3.52 -3.10
N SER A 505 1.14 -4.01 -3.83
CA SER A 505 2.56 -3.87 -3.51
C SER A 505 3.36 -3.40 -4.72
N THR A 506 4.26 -2.45 -4.52
CA THR A 506 5.05 -1.84 -5.59
C THR A 506 6.19 -2.74 -6.02
N HIS A 507 6.37 -2.84 -7.32
CA HIS A 507 7.43 -3.54 -8.03
C HIS A 507 8.20 -2.59 -8.95
N VAL A 508 9.37 -2.99 -9.40
CA VAL A 508 10.15 -2.30 -10.44
C VAL A 508 10.84 -3.31 -11.35
N ASN A 509 10.78 -3.06 -12.65
CA ASN A 509 11.57 -3.79 -13.66
C ASN A 509 12.16 -2.82 -14.68
N LYS A 510 13.20 -3.27 -15.38
CA LYS A 510 13.82 -2.48 -16.44
C LYS A 510 12.85 -2.29 -17.60
N LEU A 511 12.78 -1.07 -18.13
CA LEU A 511 12.08 -0.73 -19.37
C LEU A 511 13.10 -0.59 -20.49
N ASN A 512 13.06 -1.48 -21.47
CA ASN A 512 13.94 -1.40 -22.60
C ASN A 512 13.37 -0.45 -23.67
N VAL A 513 14.19 0.54 -24.04
CA VAL A 513 13.88 1.49 -25.11
C VAL A 513 14.61 1.03 -26.37
N LYS A 514 13.88 0.83 -27.47
CA LYS A 514 14.43 0.46 -28.77
C LYS A 514 15.06 1.64 -29.47
N ALA A 515 15.84 1.37 -30.52
CA ALA A 515 16.51 2.39 -31.31
C ALA A 515 15.54 3.38 -31.99
N ASP A 516 14.30 2.96 -32.25
CA ASP A 516 13.22 3.80 -32.80
C ASP A 516 12.43 4.59 -31.73
N GLY A 517 12.84 4.49 -30.46
CA GLY A 517 12.18 5.15 -29.33
C GLY A 517 10.93 4.44 -28.81
N THR A 518 10.55 3.29 -29.38
CA THR A 518 9.47 2.45 -28.85
C THR A 518 9.97 1.58 -27.70
N PHE A 519 9.03 0.96 -26.96
CA PHE A 519 9.33 0.13 -25.81
C PHE A 519 9.18 -1.36 -26.13
N ASP A 520 9.97 -2.18 -25.46
CA ASP A 520 9.64 -3.59 -25.29
C ASP A 520 8.56 -3.74 -24.19
N ILE A 521 7.81 -4.85 -24.26
CA ILE A 521 6.92 -5.25 -23.15
C ILE A 521 7.78 -5.51 -21.92
N VAL A 522 7.45 -4.86 -20.82
CA VAL A 522 8.13 -5.02 -19.53
C VAL A 522 7.96 -6.45 -19.03
N GLN A 523 9.08 -7.11 -18.77
CA GLN A 523 9.10 -8.47 -18.21
C GLN A 523 8.88 -8.41 -16.71
N GLN A 524 7.62 -8.50 -16.29
CA GLN A 524 7.23 -8.53 -14.89
C GLN A 524 7.75 -9.78 -14.20
N ASN A 525 8.51 -9.64 -13.11
CA ASN A 525 9.06 -10.77 -12.36
C ASN A 525 9.37 -10.38 -10.89
N LEU A 526 9.68 -11.37 -10.07
CA LEU A 526 10.07 -11.18 -8.67
C LEU A 526 11.57 -10.85 -8.51
N ASP A 527 12.39 -11.14 -9.50
CA ASP A 527 13.82 -10.81 -9.45
C ASP A 527 14.06 -9.31 -9.46
N GLY A 528 13.15 -8.55 -10.12
CA GLY A 528 13.21 -7.09 -10.16
C GLY A 528 14.40 -6.56 -10.95
N VAL A 529 15.04 -5.52 -10.43
CA VAL A 529 16.24 -4.90 -10.99
C VAL A 529 17.46 -5.45 -10.27
N PRO A 530 18.55 -5.82 -10.95
CA PRO A 530 19.81 -6.15 -10.28
C PRO A 530 20.38 -4.92 -9.56
N GLN A 531 21.19 -5.14 -8.55
CA GLN A 531 21.83 -4.05 -7.81
C GLN A 531 22.73 -3.22 -8.73
N LEU A 532 22.51 -1.90 -8.74
CA LEU A 532 23.17 -0.97 -9.67
C LEU A 532 24.43 -0.32 -9.11
N ALA A 533 24.73 -0.52 -7.84
CA ALA A 533 25.94 -0.04 -7.18
C ALA A 533 26.20 -0.86 -5.92
N ASP A 534 27.46 -0.96 -5.54
CA ASP A 534 27.85 -1.56 -4.27
C ASP A 534 27.30 -0.73 -3.11
N PHE A 535 26.90 -1.41 -2.06
CA PHE A 535 26.42 -0.75 -0.85
C PHE A 535 27.62 -0.41 0.06
N ASP A 536 27.75 0.86 0.44
CA ASP A 536 28.81 1.31 1.36
C ASP A 536 28.33 1.22 2.83
N PRO A 537 28.80 0.23 3.61
CA PRO A 537 28.43 0.06 5.01
C PRO A 537 29.24 0.92 5.97
N TYR A 538 30.24 1.69 5.48
CA TYR A 538 31.09 2.58 6.28
C TYR A 538 30.51 3.98 6.46
N GLN A 539 29.43 4.31 5.75
CA GLN A 539 28.63 5.49 6.01
C GLN A 539 27.54 5.18 7.05
N THR A 540 27.02 6.21 7.69
CA THR A 540 25.87 6.02 8.58
C THR A 540 24.65 5.59 7.80
N VAL A 541 24.19 4.37 8.00
CA VAL A 541 23.04 3.75 7.38
C VAL A 541 21.83 3.89 8.30
N SER A 542 20.69 4.34 7.76
CA SER A 542 19.44 4.32 8.50
C SER A 542 19.02 2.88 8.84
N GLY A 543 18.56 2.63 10.04
CA GLY A 543 17.93 1.36 10.42
C GLY A 543 16.69 0.99 9.59
N LEU A 544 16.12 1.97 8.86
CA LEU A 544 15.02 1.79 7.91
C LEU A 544 15.47 1.28 6.54
N THR A 545 16.77 1.13 6.30
CA THR A 545 17.30 0.62 5.02
C THR A 545 17.35 -0.89 5.05
N SER A 546 16.72 -1.52 4.06
CA SER A 546 16.78 -2.97 3.88
C SER A 546 16.47 -3.38 2.44
N SER A 547 17.01 -4.51 2.01
CA SER A 547 16.59 -5.22 0.80
C SER A 547 15.41 -6.15 1.09
N ASN A 548 15.38 -6.71 2.31
CA ASN A 548 14.31 -7.57 2.81
C ASN A 548 14.29 -7.50 4.34
N ASN A 549 13.17 -7.85 4.97
CA ASN A 549 13.08 -7.92 6.42
C ASN A 549 11.92 -8.83 6.88
N ALA A 550 11.98 -9.27 8.12
CA ALA A 550 10.88 -9.94 8.77
C ALA A 550 10.86 -9.69 10.29
N GLY A 551 9.67 -9.58 10.85
CA GLY A 551 9.51 -9.20 12.25
C GLY A 551 9.98 -7.76 12.55
N MET A 552 10.08 -6.94 11.51
CA MET A 552 10.44 -5.52 11.57
C MET A 552 9.30 -4.69 10.96
N GLY A 553 9.17 -3.45 11.37
CA GLY A 553 8.21 -2.52 10.83
C GLY A 553 8.65 -1.07 11.04
N ALA A 554 8.37 -0.19 10.09
CA ALA A 554 8.60 1.23 10.28
C ALA A 554 7.61 1.80 11.32
N ILE A 555 8.11 2.52 12.30
CA ILE A 555 7.31 3.38 13.19
C ILE A 555 7.44 4.80 12.71
N GLU A 556 6.30 5.38 12.38
CA GLU A 556 6.17 6.76 12.00
C GLU A 556 6.19 7.65 13.24
N THR A 557 6.98 8.70 13.20
CA THR A 557 6.96 9.75 14.22
C THR A 557 6.08 10.93 13.82
N ASN A 558 5.19 10.76 12.85
CA ASN A 558 4.22 11.77 12.46
C ASN A 558 3.25 12.02 13.60
N VAL A 559 3.58 13.00 14.43
CA VAL A 559 2.72 13.45 15.52
C VAL A 559 1.90 14.63 15.02
N ILE A 560 0.59 14.46 15.08
CA ILE A 560 -0.34 15.58 14.93
C ILE A 560 -0.27 16.43 16.19
N TYR A 561 0.33 17.61 16.11
CA TYR A 561 0.38 18.53 17.24
C TYR A 561 -0.83 19.45 17.24
N HIS A 562 -1.59 19.40 18.34
CA HIS A 562 -2.57 20.44 18.66
C HIS A 562 -1.86 21.60 19.39
N LYS A 563 -1.57 22.68 18.71
CA LYS A 563 -1.08 23.90 19.34
C LYS A 563 -2.17 24.96 19.31
N ASN A 564 -2.63 25.41 20.50
CA ASN A 564 -3.67 26.43 20.66
C ASN A 564 -5.00 26.08 19.95
N GLY A 565 -5.43 24.83 19.99
CA GLY A 565 -6.67 24.38 19.35
C GLY A 565 -6.63 24.34 17.82
N LYS A 566 -5.49 24.62 17.21
CA LYS A 566 -5.22 24.43 15.78
C LYS A 566 -4.40 23.17 15.58
N VAL A 567 -4.79 22.38 14.62
CA VAL A 567 -4.01 21.23 14.18
C VAL A 567 -2.89 21.73 13.27
N ASN A 568 -1.65 21.57 13.70
CA ASN A 568 -0.50 21.77 12.83
C ASN A 568 -0.07 20.39 12.33
N TYR A 569 -0.13 20.17 11.03
CA TYR A 569 0.50 19.02 10.41
C TYR A 569 2.01 19.14 10.54
N VAL A 570 2.64 18.17 11.14
CA VAL A 570 4.04 17.87 10.88
C VAL A 570 4.07 16.71 9.90
N ASN A 571 4.12 17.02 8.62
CA ASN A 571 4.27 16.05 7.55
C ASN A 571 5.75 15.70 7.35
N SER A 572 6.49 15.57 8.45
CA SER A 572 7.88 15.18 8.41
C SER A 572 7.97 13.69 8.72
N ILE A 573 8.58 12.95 7.83
CA ILE A 573 8.99 11.57 8.05
C ILE A 573 10.37 11.51 8.71
N ASP A 574 10.99 12.66 9.00
CA ASP A 574 12.21 12.72 9.78
C ASP A 574 11.98 12.16 11.19
N GLY A 575 12.68 11.09 11.50
CA GLY A 575 12.58 10.40 12.79
C GLY A 575 11.79 9.09 12.77
N ALA A 576 11.35 8.60 11.61
CA ALA A 576 10.89 7.22 11.47
C ALA A 576 12.04 6.26 11.83
N LYS A 577 11.69 5.15 12.47
CA LYS A 577 12.65 4.17 12.98
C LYS A 577 12.19 2.76 12.68
N MET A 578 13.11 1.86 12.38
CA MET A 578 12.80 0.45 12.27
C MET A 578 12.57 -0.13 13.66
N HIS A 579 11.43 -0.77 13.84
CA HIS A 579 10.98 -1.34 15.11
C HIS A 579 10.86 -2.85 15.02
N THR A 580 11.35 -3.57 16.04
CA THR A 580 11.15 -5.02 16.11
C THR A 580 9.71 -5.32 16.56
N ILE A 581 9.00 -6.16 15.81
CA ILE A 581 7.60 -6.49 16.10
C ILE A 581 7.52 -7.47 17.27
N LYS A 582 6.57 -7.24 18.20
CA LYS A 582 6.40 -8.01 19.42
C LYS A 582 5.65 -9.36 19.21
N ASP A 583 5.99 -10.14 18.22
CA ASP A 583 5.39 -11.48 18.06
C ASP A 583 6.41 -12.61 18.35
N ARG A 584 7.04 -12.54 19.53
CA ARG A 584 8.04 -13.52 20.01
C ARG A 584 7.46 -14.89 20.35
N ALA A 585 6.14 -15.03 20.36
CA ALA A 585 5.49 -16.34 20.55
C ALA A 585 5.66 -17.25 19.33
N LYS A 586 5.86 -16.67 18.14
CA LYS A 586 5.98 -17.40 16.87
C LYS A 586 7.42 -17.59 16.42
N TYR A 587 8.34 -16.66 16.76
CA TYR A 587 9.72 -16.69 16.32
C TYR A 587 10.66 -16.09 17.38
N LYS A 588 11.93 -16.47 17.32
CA LYS A 588 12.98 -15.97 18.20
C LYS A 588 13.59 -14.68 17.63
N TYR A 589 13.98 -14.68 16.35
CA TYR A 589 14.68 -13.58 15.72
C TYR A 589 13.78 -12.77 14.77
N SER A 590 13.84 -11.43 14.92
CA SER A 590 13.53 -10.48 13.85
C SER A 590 14.80 -10.16 13.07
N TRP A 591 14.71 -9.79 11.81
CA TRP A 591 15.88 -9.52 11.01
C TRP A 591 15.59 -8.55 9.86
N LEU A 592 16.66 -7.92 9.38
CA LEU A 592 16.70 -7.21 8.10
C LEU A 592 17.96 -7.61 7.33
N SER A 593 17.93 -7.46 5.99
CA SER A 593 19.09 -7.72 5.14
C SER A 593 19.47 -6.52 4.30
N ILE A 594 20.75 -6.42 3.99
CA ILE A 594 21.36 -5.48 3.04
C ILE A 594 22.09 -6.32 2.01
N LYS A 595 21.80 -6.12 0.73
CA LYS A 595 22.50 -6.82 -0.36
C LYS A 595 23.73 -6.06 -0.80
N GLY A 596 24.76 -6.82 -1.16
CA GLY A 596 25.98 -6.36 -1.83
C GLY A 596 26.76 -5.29 -1.07
N ALA A 597 26.90 -5.43 0.25
CA ALA A 597 27.71 -4.56 1.07
C ALA A 597 29.20 -4.78 0.80
N ASP A 598 29.93 -3.73 0.43
CA ASP A 598 31.38 -3.80 0.19
C ASP A 598 32.16 -3.57 1.48
N LEU A 599 32.62 -4.65 2.08
CA LEU A 599 33.46 -4.63 3.30
C LEU A 599 34.94 -4.31 3.02
N GLY A 600 35.32 -4.23 1.74
CA GLY A 600 36.69 -3.92 1.30
C GLY A 600 37.72 -5.03 1.57
N ASP A 601 38.97 -4.77 1.22
CA ASP A 601 40.04 -5.78 1.27
C ASP A 601 40.50 -6.13 2.69
N ASN A 602 40.24 -5.29 3.68
CA ASN A 602 40.68 -5.50 5.07
C ASN A 602 39.52 -5.84 6.02
N GLY A 603 38.30 -5.76 5.55
CA GLY A 603 37.11 -5.90 6.37
C GLY A 603 36.91 -4.80 7.43
N PRO A 604 35.81 -4.82 8.19
CA PRO A 604 35.57 -3.89 9.27
C PRO A 604 36.36 -4.21 10.53
N LYS A 605 36.63 -3.20 11.38
CA LYS A 605 37.19 -3.36 12.72
C LYS A 605 36.14 -3.24 13.81
N THR A 606 35.23 -2.31 13.67
CA THR A 606 34.16 -2.10 14.65
C THR A 606 32.81 -1.93 13.95
N PHE A 607 31.76 -2.25 14.70
CA PHE A 607 30.38 -1.98 14.35
C PHE A 607 29.80 -0.98 15.34
N GLN A 608 29.16 0.04 14.83
CA GLN A 608 28.50 1.07 15.60
C GLN A 608 27.00 1.05 15.32
N ALA A 609 26.17 1.18 16.34
CA ALA A 609 24.73 1.30 16.16
C ALA A 609 24.07 2.20 17.20
N LYS A 610 22.97 2.83 16.79
CA LYS A 610 22.02 3.54 17.67
C LYS A 610 20.74 2.75 17.75
N LEU A 611 20.31 2.48 18.99
CA LEU A 611 19.12 1.74 19.31
C LEU A 611 18.33 2.47 20.39
N LYS A 612 17.04 2.17 20.51
CA LYS A 612 16.22 2.64 21.62
C LYS A 612 15.43 1.48 22.21
N GLY A 613 15.60 1.22 23.49
CA GLY A 613 14.87 0.22 24.24
C GLY A 613 13.56 0.73 24.83
N TYR A 614 12.59 -0.19 24.98
CA TYR A 614 11.26 0.08 25.55
C TYR A 614 11.08 -0.56 26.92
N GLY A 615 12.00 -0.31 27.84
CA GLY A 615 11.96 -0.79 29.23
C GLY A 615 13.18 -1.64 29.61
N LEU A 616 13.08 -2.33 30.75
CA LEU A 616 14.11 -3.27 31.20
C LEU A 616 14.17 -4.47 30.28
N GLY A 617 15.37 -4.91 29.91
CA GLY A 617 15.58 -6.09 29.11
C GLY A 617 16.88 -6.04 28.32
N SER A 618 17.11 -7.07 27.53
CA SER A 618 18.27 -7.18 26.66
C SER A 618 17.86 -7.61 25.26
N VAL A 619 18.71 -7.26 24.30
CA VAL A 619 18.63 -7.73 22.91
C VAL A 619 19.99 -8.27 22.54
N ASN A 620 20.03 -9.49 22.02
CA ASN A 620 21.18 -9.98 21.29
C ASN A 620 21.06 -9.45 19.85
N LEU A 621 22.06 -8.67 19.44
CA LEU A 621 22.23 -8.18 18.08
C LEU A 621 23.36 -8.96 17.43
N LYS A 622 23.07 -9.57 16.28
CA LYS A 622 24.03 -10.31 15.50
C LYS A 622 24.05 -9.79 14.07
N VAL A 623 25.25 -9.65 13.49
CA VAL A 623 25.43 -9.33 12.06
C VAL A 623 26.15 -10.48 11.41
N CYS A 624 25.53 -11.06 10.39
CA CYS A 624 26.08 -12.20 9.64
C CYS A 624 26.24 -11.86 8.17
N ALA A 625 27.22 -12.48 7.52
CA ALA A 625 27.40 -12.42 6.07
C ALA A 625 26.68 -13.59 5.39
N ASP A 626 26.07 -13.31 4.23
CA ASP A 626 25.53 -14.20 3.20
C ASP A 626 24.31 -15.04 3.57
N ALA A 627 24.00 -15.20 4.83
CA ALA A 627 22.82 -15.91 5.27
C ALA A 627 22.39 -15.49 6.67
N LEU A 628 21.13 -15.74 7.01
CA LEU A 628 20.69 -15.81 8.40
C LEU A 628 21.52 -16.89 9.11
N ASP A 629 22.07 -16.55 10.27
CA ASP A 629 23.02 -17.42 11.00
C ASP A 629 24.25 -17.84 10.18
N GLY A 630 24.64 -17.01 9.22
CA GLY A 630 25.82 -17.20 8.36
C GLY A 630 27.13 -16.84 9.07
N THR A 631 28.17 -16.44 8.31
CA THR A 631 29.47 -16.03 8.87
C THR A 631 29.29 -14.82 9.80
N GLU A 632 29.55 -15.02 11.09
CA GLU A 632 29.36 -13.99 12.11
C GLU A 632 30.40 -12.87 11.99
N ILE A 633 29.91 -11.64 11.86
CA ILE A 633 30.73 -10.42 11.86
C ILE A 633 30.66 -9.74 13.24
N VAL A 634 29.47 -9.69 13.80
CA VAL A 634 29.19 -9.09 15.11
C VAL A 634 28.24 -9.99 15.89
N ASN A 635 28.51 -10.13 17.21
CA ASN A 635 27.57 -10.76 18.13
C ASN A 635 27.68 -10.07 19.48
N THR A 636 26.64 -9.36 19.89
CA THR A 636 26.69 -8.57 21.12
C THR A 636 25.32 -8.52 21.80
N THR A 637 25.35 -8.40 23.13
CA THR A 637 24.14 -8.19 23.93
C THR A 637 24.05 -6.73 24.37
N VAL A 638 22.98 -6.06 23.97
CA VAL A 638 22.66 -4.70 24.39
C VAL A 638 21.66 -4.76 25.53
N ASN A 639 22.02 -4.19 26.69
CA ASN A 639 21.16 -4.15 27.85
C ASN A 639 20.47 -2.78 27.97
N PHE A 640 19.19 -2.81 28.28
CA PHE A 640 18.38 -1.61 28.54
C PHE A 640 17.90 -1.64 30.00
N ASP A 641 18.26 -0.65 30.77
CA ASP A 641 17.86 -0.46 32.17
C ASP A 641 16.53 0.33 32.31
N LYS A 642 16.15 1.05 31.23
CA LYS A 642 14.95 1.90 31.16
C LYS A 642 14.56 2.17 29.70
N TYR A 643 13.47 2.90 29.49
CA TYR A 643 13.20 3.55 28.22
C TYR A 643 14.32 4.52 27.89
N GLY A 644 15.06 4.29 26.81
CA GLY A 644 16.14 5.19 26.44
C GLY A 644 17.00 4.70 25.29
N ASP A 645 17.77 5.65 24.78
CA ASP A 645 18.69 5.44 23.67
C ASP A 645 19.93 4.70 24.14
N ALA A 646 20.39 3.75 23.35
CA ALA A 646 21.69 3.10 23.50
C ALA A 646 22.55 3.36 22.26
N LYS A 647 23.82 3.63 22.48
CA LYS A 647 24.84 3.65 21.43
C LYS A 647 25.82 2.53 21.74
N ILE A 648 26.09 1.71 20.77
CA ILE A 648 27.11 0.67 20.88
C ILE A 648 28.21 0.90 19.88
N GLU A 649 29.42 0.54 20.28
CA GLU A 649 30.58 0.35 19.42
C GLU A 649 31.28 -0.92 19.90
N VAL A 650 31.32 -1.92 19.04
CA VAL A 650 31.83 -3.26 19.37
C VAL A 650 32.79 -3.75 18.29
N PRO A 651 33.75 -4.61 18.63
CA PRO A 651 34.59 -5.24 17.64
C PRO A 651 33.79 -5.97 16.56
N ALA A 652 34.26 -5.93 15.32
CA ALA A 652 33.75 -6.69 14.20
C ALA A 652 34.83 -7.64 13.66
N ALA A 653 34.41 -8.84 13.24
CA ALA A 653 35.31 -9.74 12.55
C ALA A 653 35.68 -9.17 11.17
N ALA A 654 36.95 -9.32 10.78
CA ALA A 654 37.48 -8.79 9.52
C ALA A 654 37.06 -9.66 8.31
N VAL A 655 35.78 -9.73 8.02
CA VAL A 655 35.26 -10.36 6.80
C VAL A 655 35.52 -9.41 5.64
N GLN A 656 36.11 -9.92 4.56
CA GLN A 656 36.59 -9.13 3.42
C GLN A 656 35.70 -9.31 2.21
N GLY A 657 35.65 -8.28 1.32
CA GLY A 657 34.97 -8.35 0.05
C GLY A 657 33.50 -7.95 0.12
N LYS A 658 32.72 -8.40 -0.87
CA LYS A 658 31.28 -8.07 -1.00
C LYS A 658 30.44 -9.20 -0.46
N HIS A 659 29.50 -8.84 0.41
CA HIS A 659 28.61 -9.77 1.09
C HIS A 659 27.20 -9.21 1.21
N ASP A 660 26.22 -10.10 1.27
CA ASP A 660 24.90 -9.76 1.78
C ASP A 660 24.96 -9.78 3.32
N LEU A 661 24.49 -8.73 3.96
CA LEU A 661 24.47 -8.64 5.41
C LEU A 661 23.09 -8.95 5.97
N TYR A 662 23.04 -9.71 7.07
CA TYR A 662 21.85 -9.99 7.84
C TYR A 662 22.03 -9.46 9.25
N ILE A 663 21.18 -8.51 9.66
CA ILE A 663 21.18 -7.94 11.02
C ILE A 663 20.01 -8.55 11.77
N GLU A 664 20.29 -9.33 12.81
CA GLU A 664 19.38 -10.17 13.54
C GLU A 664 19.18 -9.66 14.97
N PHE A 665 17.96 -9.73 15.47
CA PHE A 665 17.59 -9.24 16.80
C PHE A 665 16.81 -10.30 17.56
N ASP A 666 17.33 -10.73 18.74
CA ASP A 666 16.64 -11.60 19.68
C ASP A 666 16.50 -10.91 21.04
N GLY A 667 15.29 -10.86 21.59
CA GLY A 667 15.05 -10.30 22.91
C GLY A 667 13.96 -9.24 22.99
N SER A 668 14.21 -8.16 23.71
CA SER A 668 13.24 -7.10 23.93
C SER A 668 12.93 -6.31 22.66
N VAL A 669 11.74 -5.71 22.63
CA VAL A 669 11.37 -4.77 21.55
C VAL A 669 12.25 -3.54 21.58
N LEU A 670 12.72 -3.12 20.43
CA LEU A 670 13.58 -1.94 20.26
C LEU A 670 13.27 -1.19 18.97
N ASP A 671 13.69 0.07 18.89
CA ASP A 671 13.91 0.78 17.63
C ASP A 671 15.37 0.64 17.22
N PHE A 672 15.60 0.31 15.97
CA PHE A 672 16.90 0.33 15.32
C PHE A 672 16.99 1.62 14.49
N GLU A 673 17.80 2.58 14.96
CA GLU A 673 17.82 3.93 14.40
C GLU A 673 18.83 4.05 13.26
N SER A 674 20.06 3.61 13.50
CA SER A 674 21.14 3.67 12.51
C SER A 674 22.28 2.74 12.88
N TRP A 675 23.11 2.45 11.89
CA TRP A 675 24.32 1.64 12.07
C TRP A 675 25.39 2.02 11.05
N GLN A 676 26.63 1.61 11.30
CA GLN A 676 27.75 1.67 10.37
C GLN A 676 28.87 0.75 10.82
N PHE A 677 29.73 0.34 9.89
CA PHE A 677 31.05 -0.20 10.22
C PHE A 677 32.09 0.92 10.27
N ALA A 678 33.23 0.64 10.95
CA ALA A 678 34.42 1.46 10.89
C ALA A 678 35.66 0.60 10.54
N LYS A 679 36.63 1.23 9.80
CA LYS A 679 37.86 0.61 9.30
C LYS A 679 38.97 0.61 10.34
#